data_5cf2fc7faee3aad2a490011a19aed0d6
#
_entry.id   5cf2fc7faee3aad2a490011a19aed0d6
#
_cell.length_a   1.000
_cell.length_b   1.000
_cell.length_c   1.000
_cell.angle_alpha   90.00
_cell.angle_beta   90.00
_cell.angle_gamma   90.00
#
_symmetry.space_group_name_H-M   'P 1'
#
loop_
_entity.id
_entity.type
_entity.pdbx_description
1 polymer ?
#
loop_
_entity_poly.entity_id
_entity_poly.type
_entity_poly.pdbx_seq_one_letter_code
_entity_poly.pdbx_strand_id
1 'polypeptide(L)'
;MFDRYQSIYKTYREAVEAQADQQTIKALSAELQSACKDYYGAIGIDATFDSENSSEPVLTKLSSEDGDADANVGAVRSGKSALQLKYDAIVLKLSSADRAGSLDQIQKSLEAFIAECTNAELQKEAFFQLAEVVYEKTVSLSEAQNVLLKYARITADPEKRRQALAKIRMLRRRAVVAQKRKEYYDIQQTVVSDWSRYSSTSWLAVPVKLFNLGSYALKNLQRRAKARELDRALQEYDRAVLDTYPPGSTDALTRSKIVPLNRVRMLVNGRTSFYYRLEHARRAQSTLYLQTLLFQDDDIGNQLVDIMCERAQSGVDVKLILDDFFSFGKKDGVIQRLRNAGVKVLINNPILKNILKANFRSHQKLFIVDETTAIVGGMNIGDEYAKGEIVEYGWRDTDVELQGPVVREILDLFENNWEDLTLSKWNETGDYSAYKKASKEINEFKSLKNVDKLIRGPIPVYFAVPPVFDDVDARFVTTFPINDKDDNILDLFEVYLNRARIEVIFQSAYFIPTDRLVSAIAAACARGVEVKIITNSIESNNHPSGGWAGRESYEKVLRAGARIFEWQGAQTLHSKVSLFDDFAVTLGAYNVNSRSHSSDSEDVIAFEDFRVARVFRQMLARDFSRCREITLEEVMSWNRDFMKKARMEFFNLFKFMF
;
A
#
# COMPACT_ATOMS: atom_id res chain seq x y z
N MET A 1 -28.31 0.99 12.77
CA MET A 1 -28.56 0.09 11.62
C MET A 1 -27.37 -0.80 11.35
N PHE A 2 -26.17 -0.26 11.20
CA PHE A 2 -24.94 -1.04 11.01
C PHE A 2 -24.67 -2.05 12.14
N ASP A 3 -24.80 -1.64 13.40
CA ASP A 3 -24.62 -2.53 14.57
C ASP A 3 -25.65 -3.68 14.58
N ARG A 4 -26.90 -3.39 14.16
CA ARG A 4 -27.95 -4.41 14.01
C ARG A 4 -27.58 -5.41 12.91
N TYR A 5 -27.14 -4.93 11.76
CA TYR A 5 -26.67 -5.78 10.66
C TYR A 5 -25.51 -6.68 11.11
N GLN A 6 -24.51 -6.14 11.77
CA GLN A 6 -23.36 -6.90 12.25
C GLN A 6 -23.74 -7.97 13.29
N SER A 7 -24.66 -7.65 14.21
CA SER A 7 -25.14 -8.61 15.21
C SER A 7 -25.85 -9.79 14.56
N ILE A 8 -26.75 -9.52 13.60
CA ILE A 8 -27.49 -10.59 12.88
C ILE A 8 -26.56 -11.42 12.01
N TYR A 9 -25.60 -10.79 11.34
CA TYR A 9 -24.60 -11.47 10.54
C TYR A 9 -23.74 -12.44 11.36
N LYS A 10 -23.33 -12.02 12.57
CA LYS A 10 -22.60 -12.86 13.52
C LYS A 10 -23.43 -14.09 13.90
N THR A 11 -24.68 -13.88 14.31
CA THR A 11 -25.60 -14.97 14.72
C THR A 11 -25.86 -15.95 13.54
N TYR A 12 -26.07 -15.42 12.33
CA TYR A 12 -26.22 -16.23 11.12
C TYR A 12 -24.99 -17.11 10.86
N ARG A 13 -23.80 -16.53 10.95
CA ARG A 13 -22.53 -17.29 10.79
C ARG A 13 -22.38 -18.39 11.83
N GLU A 14 -22.62 -18.08 13.09
CA GLU A 14 -22.54 -19.07 14.17
C GLU A 14 -23.52 -20.22 13.95
N ALA A 15 -24.73 -19.94 13.46
CA ALA A 15 -25.73 -20.97 13.15
C ALA A 15 -25.30 -21.84 11.95
N VAL A 16 -24.69 -21.25 10.92
CA VAL A 16 -24.16 -22.01 9.75
C VAL A 16 -22.97 -22.88 10.16
N GLU A 17 -22.04 -22.34 10.94
CA GLU A 17 -20.87 -23.09 11.44
C GLU A 17 -21.26 -24.22 12.41
N ALA A 18 -22.29 -24.00 13.23
CA ALA A 18 -22.86 -25.02 14.13
C ALA A 18 -23.74 -26.06 13.43
N GLN A 19 -23.90 -25.98 12.10
CA GLN A 19 -24.78 -26.84 11.31
C GLN A 19 -26.23 -26.86 11.88
N ALA A 20 -26.73 -25.68 12.27
CA ALA A 20 -28.11 -25.56 12.74
C ALA A 20 -29.12 -26.04 11.69
N ASP A 21 -30.34 -26.34 12.14
CA ASP A 21 -31.37 -26.80 11.22
C ASP A 21 -31.71 -25.78 10.12
N GLN A 22 -32.17 -26.30 8.97
CA GLN A 22 -32.43 -25.46 7.79
C GLN A 22 -33.46 -24.34 8.05
N GLN A 23 -34.38 -24.53 9.01
CA GLN A 23 -35.40 -23.55 9.32
C GLN A 23 -34.83 -22.37 10.11
N THR A 24 -33.92 -22.64 11.03
CA THR A 24 -33.17 -21.64 11.77
C THR A 24 -32.27 -20.83 10.84
N ILE A 25 -31.50 -21.47 9.96
CA ILE A 25 -30.63 -20.81 8.98
C ILE A 25 -31.47 -19.94 8.04
N LYS A 26 -32.62 -20.42 7.57
CA LYS A 26 -33.51 -19.65 6.68
C LYS A 26 -34.12 -18.45 7.37
N ALA A 27 -34.50 -18.54 8.63
CA ALA A 27 -35.02 -17.42 9.41
C ALA A 27 -33.96 -16.33 9.63
N LEU A 28 -32.75 -16.70 10.00
CA LEU A 28 -31.63 -15.78 10.18
C LEU A 28 -31.17 -15.15 8.87
N SER A 29 -31.24 -15.90 7.76
CA SER A 29 -30.96 -15.36 6.42
C SER A 29 -31.97 -14.28 6.02
N ALA A 30 -33.27 -14.48 6.29
CA ALA A 30 -34.31 -13.50 6.00
C ALA A 30 -34.14 -12.24 6.87
N GLU A 31 -33.79 -12.40 8.14
CA GLU A 31 -33.52 -11.28 9.04
C GLU A 31 -32.28 -10.49 8.63
N LEU A 32 -31.22 -11.17 8.18
CA LEU A 32 -30.02 -10.56 7.63
C LEU A 32 -30.31 -9.78 6.35
N GLN A 33 -31.13 -10.34 5.45
CA GLN A 33 -31.57 -9.65 4.23
C GLN A 33 -32.35 -8.37 4.54
N SER A 34 -33.24 -8.41 5.56
CA SER A 34 -33.97 -7.23 6.00
C SER A 34 -33.04 -6.16 6.58
N ALA A 35 -32.11 -6.55 7.45
CA ALA A 35 -31.13 -5.63 8.03
C ALA A 35 -30.16 -5.04 6.96
N CYS A 36 -29.83 -5.83 5.93
CA CYS A 36 -29.10 -5.36 4.76
C CYS A 36 -29.87 -4.28 4.00
N LYS A 37 -31.16 -4.54 3.67
CA LYS A 37 -32.01 -3.56 2.97
C LYS A 37 -32.14 -2.25 3.76
N ASP A 38 -32.37 -2.35 5.07
CA ASP A 38 -32.45 -1.17 5.95
C ASP A 38 -31.14 -0.36 5.95
N TYR A 39 -30.01 -1.05 5.99
CA TYR A 39 -28.70 -0.40 6.01
C TYR A 39 -28.38 0.26 4.66
N TYR A 40 -28.55 -0.49 3.57
CA TYR A 40 -28.25 0.03 2.22
C TYR A 40 -29.23 1.07 1.75
N GLY A 41 -30.51 0.92 2.06
CA GLY A 41 -31.52 1.94 1.81
C GLY A 41 -31.21 3.27 2.51
N ALA A 42 -30.64 3.22 3.73
CA ALA A 42 -30.24 4.42 4.48
C ALA A 42 -29.06 5.18 3.83
N ILE A 43 -28.25 4.50 3.01
CA ILE A 43 -27.11 5.09 2.30
C ILE A 43 -27.37 5.26 0.78
N GLY A 44 -28.64 5.13 0.34
CA GLY A 44 -29.05 5.37 -1.03
C GLY A 44 -28.68 4.27 -2.04
N ILE A 45 -28.52 3.03 -1.57
CA ILE A 45 -28.23 1.85 -2.40
C ILE A 45 -29.41 0.89 -2.33
N ASP A 46 -29.93 0.43 -3.49
CA ASP A 46 -30.94 -0.61 -3.51
C ASP A 46 -30.29 -2.01 -3.45
N ALA A 47 -30.69 -2.80 -2.45
CA ALA A 47 -30.19 -4.15 -2.22
C ALA A 47 -31.29 -5.15 -2.62
N THR A 48 -31.05 -5.86 -3.74
CA THR A 48 -31.90 -6.97 -4.20
C THR A 48 -31.22 -8.32 -3.96
N PHE A 49 -31.99 -9.40 -3.91
CA PHE A 49 -31.48 -10.75 -3.68
C PHE A 49 -31.96 -11.67 -4.80
N ASP A 50 -31.03 -12.35 -5.49
CA ASP A 50 -31.32 -13.13 -6.71
C ASP A 50 -32.10 -14.42 -6.47
N SER A 51 -32.25 -14.87 -5.23
CA SER A 51 -33.06 -16.07 -4.91
C SER A 51 -33.52 -16.06 -3.44
N GLU A 52 -34.58 -16.81 -3.14
CA GLU A 52 -35.09 -16.96 -1.77
C GLU A 52 -34.10 -17.58 -0.78
N ASN A 53 -33.00 -18.17 -1.27
CA ASN A 53 -31.96 -18.79 -0.43
C ASN A 53 -30.61 -18.04 -0.46
N SER A 54 -30.51 -16.91 -1.17
CA SER A 54 -29.27 -16.12 -1.21
C SER A 54 -29.24 -15.15 -0.03
N SER A 55 -28.21 -15.26 0.80
CA SER A 55 -27.88 -14.26 1.83
C SER A 55 -27.08 -13.07 1.27
N GLU A 56 -26.82 -13.06 -0.04
CA GLU A 56 -26.01 -12.07 -0.74
C GLU A 56 -26.87 -11.10 -1.55
N PRO A 57 -26.82 -9.78 -1.26
CA PRO A 57 -27.53 -8.78 -2.04
C PRO A 57 -26.85 -8.52 -3.38
N VAL A 58 -27.61 -8.40 -4.45
CA VAL A 58 -27.20 -7.73 -5.67
C VAL A 58 -27.47 -6.24 -5.48
N LEU A 59 -26.42 -5.44 -5.50
CA LEU A 59 -26.50 -4.01 -5.24
C LEU A 59 -26.60 -3.28 -6.57
N THR A 60 -27.71 -2.57 -6.78
CA THR A 60 -27.90 -1.66 -7.90
C THR A 60 -27.99 -0.22 -7.39
N LYS A 61 -27.22 0.69 -7.97
CA LYS A 61 -27.45 2.12 -7.78
C LYS A 61 -28.83 2.46 -8.30
N LEU A 62 -29.60 3.22 -7.53
CA LEU A 62 -30.78 3.89 -8.07
C LEU A 62 -30.33 4.81 -9.20
N SER A 63 -30.55 4.40 -10.43
CA SER A 63 -30.22 5.18 -11.61
C SER A 63 -31.09 6.42 -11.66
N SER A 64 -30.52 7.61 -11.56
CA SER A 64 -31.17 8.85 -11.98
C SER A 64 -30.98 9.00 -13.49
N GLU A 65 -31.75 8.28 -14.28
CA GLU A 65 -32.07 8.72 -15.65
C GLU A 65 -33.30 9.60 -15.52
N ASP A 66 -33.12 10.91 -15.67
CA ASP A 66 -33.94 11.79 -16.49
C ASP A 66 -33.53 13.26 -16.23
N GLY A 67 -33.40 14.01 -17.33
CA GLY A 67 -32.85 15.33 -17.32
C GLY A 67 -33.82 16.41 -16.82
N ASP A 68 -33.25 17.50 -16.37
CA ASP A 68 -33.70 18.88 -16.11
C ASP A 68 -35.19 19.23 -15.79
N ALA A 69 -36.14 18.33 -15.97
CA ALA A 69 -37.55 18.59 -15.65
C ALA A 69 -37.92 18.22 -14.18
N ASP A 70 -37.14 17.40 -13.51
CA ASP A 70 -37.45 16.85 -12.18
C ASP A 70 -36.85 17.61 -10.98
N ALA A 71 -36.03 18.61 -11.21
CA ALA A 71 -35.41 19.40 -10.13
C ALA A 71 -36.46 20.10 -9.23
N ASN A 72 -37.59 20.53 -9.86
CA ASN A 72 -38.68 21.17 -9.13
C ASN A 72 -39.60 20.18 -8.37
N VAL A 73 -39.73 18.96 -8.87
CA VAL A 73 -40.53 17.90 -8.20
C VAL A 73 -39.77 17.28 -7.05
N GLY A 74 -38.43 17.15 -7.18
CA GLY A 74 -37.54 16.67 -6.12
C GLY A 74 -37.48 17.64 -4.90
N ALA A 75 -37.53 18.95 -5.16
CA ALA A 75 -37.53 19.99 -4.12
C ALA A 75 -38.76 19.89 -3.21
N VAL A 76 -39.93 19.59 -3.77
CA VAL A 76 -41.19 19.44 -3.00
C VAL A 76 -41.19 18.17 -2.16
N ARG A 77 -40.49 17.09 -2.54
CA ARG A 77 -40.42 15.83 -1.81
C ARG A 77 -39.32 15.79 -0.75
N SER A 78 -38.22 16.51 -0.95
CA SER A 78 -37.04 16.47 -0.06
C SER A 78 -36.97 17.63 0.95
N GLY A 79 -37.81 18.66 0.82
CA GLY A 79 -37.75 19.89 1.62
C GLY A 79 -36.48 20.73 1.36
N LYS A 80 -35.69 20.39 0.35
CA LYS A 80 -34.46 21.11 -0.03
C LYS A 80 -34.75 22.22 -1.02
N SER A 81 -34.00 23.34 -0.96
CA SER A 81 -34.08 24.40 -1.93
C SER A 81 -33.53 23.98 -3.30
N ALA A 82 -33.95 24.63 -4.40
CA ALA A 82 -33.39 24.39 -5.73
C ALA A 82 -31.87 24.61 -5.78
N LEU A 83 -31.36 25.58 -5.02
CA LEU A 83 -29.91 25.82 -4.87
C LEU A 83 -29.21 24.67 -4.17
N GLN A 84 -29.82 24.07 -3.13
CA GLN A 84 -29.28 22.92 -2.44
C GLN A 84 -29.19 21.70 -3.37
N LEU A 85 -30.22 21.45 -4.15
CA LEU A 85 -30.24 20.35 -5.13
C LEU A 85 -29.18 20.54 -6.25
N LYS A 86 -29.01 21.78 -6.73
CA LYS A 86 -27.99 22.13 -7.73
C LYS A 86 -26.58 21.88 -7.12
N TYR A 87 -26.36 22.24 -5.86
CA TYR A 87 -25.11 22.00 -5.14
C TYR A 87 -24.87 20.49 -4.92
N ASP A 88 -25.86 19.77 -4.43
CA ASP A 88 -25.78 18.32 -4.19
C ASP A 88 -25.45 17.57 -5.49
N ALA A 89 -25.98 17.99 -6.65
CA ALA A 89 -25.66 17.43 -7.96
C ALA A 89 -24.19 17.65 -8.35
N ILE A 90 -23.61 18.81 -8.02
CA ILE A 90 -22.18 19.07 -8.25
C ILE A 90 -21.32 18.19 -7.31
N VAL A 91 -21.70 18.09 -6.04
CA VAL A 91 -21.01 17.26 -5.06
C VAL A 91 -21.10 15.77 -5.44
N LEU A 92 -22.25 15.34 -5.98
CA LEU A 92 -22.41 13.98 -6.50
C LEU A 92 -21.45 13.69 -7.67
N LYS A 93 -21.23 14.66 -8.57
CA LYS A 93 -20.20 14.54 -9.62
C LYS A 93 -18.79 14.48 -9.05
N LEU A 94 -18.51 15.17 -7.95
CA LEU A 94 -17.26 15.03 -7.19
C LEU A 94 -17.08 13.63 -6.60
N SER A 95 -18.17 12.94 -6.30
CA SER A 95 -18.16 11.57 -5.78
C SER A 95 -18.39 10.49 -6.86
N SER A 96 -18.40 10.83 -8.15
CA SER A 96 -18.62 9.87 -9.25
C SER A 96 -17.30 9.28 -9.77
N ALA A 97 -17.39 8.10 -10.41
CA ALA A 97 -16.24 7.34 -10.94
C ALA A 97 -15.46 8.06 -12.06
N ASP A 98 -16.03 9.08 -12.67
CA ASP A 98 -15.43 9.83 -13.80
C ASP A 98 -14.76 11.15 -13.36
N ARG A 99 -14.38 11.22 -12.08
CA ARG A 99 -13.84 12.43 -11.45
C ARG A 99 -12.57 12.94 -12.15
N ALA A 100 -11.62 12.04 -12.44
CA ALA A 100 -10.31 12.42 -12.98
C ALA A 100 -10.43 13.08 -14.37
N GLY A 101 -11.32 12.56 -15.25
CA GLY A 101 -11.61 13.16 -16.56
C GLY A 101 -12.48 14.43 -16.51
N SER A 102 -13.13 14.70 -15.37
CA SER A 102 -14.15 15.76 -15.23
C SER A 102 -13.75 16.91 -14.29
N LEU A 103 -12.57 16.89 -13.68
CA LEU A 103 -12.15 17.93 -12.70
C LEU A 103 -12.23 19.36 -13.24
N ASP A 104 -11.89 19.57 -14.52
CA ASP A 104 -12.06 20.88 -15.17
C ASP A 104 -13.52 21.32 -15.28
N GLN A 105 -14.39 20.38 -15.58
CA GLN A 105 -15.82 20.64 -15.69
C GLN A 105 -16.46 20.87 -14.32
N ILE A 106 -16.03 20.11 -13.30
CA ILE A 106 -16.46 20.28 -11.91
C ILE A 106 -16.00 21.61 -11.36
N GLN A 107 -14.73 22.01 -11.61
CA GLN A 107 -14.23 23.33 -11.23
C GLN A 107 -15.10 24.43 -11.82
N LYS A 108 -15.36 24.40 -13.12
CA LYS A 108 -16.22 25.39 -13.81
C LYS A 108 -17.65 25.41 -13.23
N SER A 109 -18.19 24.25 -12.91
CA SER A 109 -19.52 24.13 -12.29
C SER A 109 -19.59 24.74 -10.91
N LEU A 110 -18.53 24.54 -10.08
CA LEU A 110 -18.42 25.15 -8.75
C LEU A 110 -18.22 26.67 -8.84
N GLU A 111 -17.38 27.15 -9.76
CA GLU A 111 -17.17 28.57 -9.99
C GLU A 111 -18.47 29.28 -10.44
N ALA A 112 -19.21 28.68 -11.37
CA ALA A 112 -20.50 29.19 -11.80
C ALA A 112 -21.53 29.17 -10.66
N PHE A 113 -21.59 28.08 -9.90
CA PHE A 113 -22.49 27.99 -8.76
C PHE A 113 -22.17 29.04 -7.68
N ILE A 114 -20.91 29.27 -7.37
CA ILE A 114 -20.46 30.27 -6.40
C ILE A 114 -20.87 31.69 -6.85
N ALA A 115 -20.76 31.97 -8.15
CA ALA A 115 -21.13 33.28 -8.70
C ALA A 115 -22.64 33.57 -8.65
N GLU A 116 -23.47 32.52 -8.79
CA GLU A 116 -24.92 32.63 -8.81
C GLU A 116 -25.58 32.43 -7.44
N CYS A 117 -24.85 31.81 -6.48
CA CYS A 117 -25.41 31.39 -5.20
C CYS A 117 -25.66 32.58 -4.28
N THR A 118 -26.94 32.79 -3.94
CA THR A 118 -27.38 33.82 -2.98
C THR A 118 -27.40 33.34 -1.53
N ASN A 119 -27.28 32.03 -1.29
CA ASN A 119 -27.18 31.44 0.06
C ASN A 119 -25.73 31.44 0.53
N ALA A 120 -25.42 32.26 1.53
CA ALA A 120 -24.07 32.48 2.02
C ALA A 120 -23.41 31.20 2.59
N GLU A 121 -24.17 30.28 3.20
CA GLU A 121 -23.60 29.03 3.75
C GLU A 121 -23.27 28.04 2.62
N LEU A 122 -24.17 27.84 1.68
CA LEU A 122 -23.91 27.02 0.49
C LEU A 122 -22.77 27.56 -0.37
N GLN A 123 -22.68 28.89 -0.51
CA GLN A 123 -21.59 29.53 -1.22
C GLN A 123 -20.24 29.26 -0.56
N LYS A 124 -20.19 29.30 0.77
CA LYS A 124 -18.97 28.97 1.55
C LYS A 124 -18.57 27.52 1.38
N GLU A 125 -19.54 26.60 1.43
CA GLU A 125 -19.28 25.17 1.24
C GLU A 125 -18.77 24.88 -0.18
N ALA A 126 -19.36 25.52 -1.21
CA ALA A 126 -18.92 25.41 -2.58
C ALA A 126 -17.48 25.96 -2.78
N PHE A 127 -17.10 27.03 -2.07
CA PHE A 127 -15.71 27.51 -2.04
C PHE A 127 -14.74 26.50 -1.44
N PHE A 128 -15.16 25.77 -0.42
CA PHE A 128 -14.34 24.71 0.16
C PHE A 128 -14.12 23.57 -0.84
N GLN A 129 -15.18 23.09 -1.48
CA GLN A 129 -15.08 22.06 -2.53
C GLN A 129 -14.24 22.53 -3.73
N LEU A 130 -14.40 23.80 -4.14
CA LEU A 130 -13.56 24.37 -5.19
C LEU A 130 -12.08 24.36 -4.80
N ALA A 131 -11.74 24.67 -3.54
CA ALA A 131 -10.37 24.64 -3.08
C ALA A 131 -9.78 23.22 -3.11
N GLU A 132 -10.57 22.20 -2.74
CA GLU A 132 -10.16 20.79 -2.84
C GLU A 132 -9.93 20.39 -4.31
N VAL A 133 -10.85 20.71 -5.22
CA VAL A 133 -10.73 20.41 -6.66
C VAL A 133 -9.50 21.10 -7.26
N VAL A 134 -9.32 22.38 -6.96
CA VAL A 134 -8.14 23.13 -7.41
C VAL A 134 -6.87 22.55 -6.83
N TYR A 135 -6.86 22.11 -5.59
CA TYR A 135 -5.72 21.44 -4.97
C TYR A 135 -5.38 20.10 -5.65
N GLU A 136 -6.38 19.29 -5.97
CA GLU A 136 -6.19 18.01 -6.66
C GLU A 136 -5.69 18.18 -8.10
N LYS A 137 -6.20 19.20 -8.81
CA LYS A 137 -5.74 19.51 -10.17
C LYS A 137 -4.31 20.03 -10.24
N THR A 138 -3.84 20.66 -9.20
CA THR A 138 -2.77 21.59 -9.37
C THR A 138 -1.39 21.01 -9.30
N VAL A 139 -0.86 21.25 -10.20
CA VAL A 139 0.34 21.99 -10.56
C VAL A 139 0.53 23.39 -9.91
N SER A 140 -0.48 24.17 -9.61
CA SER A 140 -0.32 25.54 -9.06
C SER A 140 -0.74 25.68 -7.61
N LEU A 141 0.24 25.52 -6.69
CA LEU A 141 0.07 25.74 -5.25
C LEU A 141 -0.47 27.16 -4.91
N SER A 142 -0.18 28.16 -5.74
CA SER A 142 -0.62 29.54 -5.53
C SER A 142 -2.13 29.68 -5.72
N GLU A 143 -2.71 28.98 -6.69
CA GLU A 143 -4.15 29.01 -6.97
C GLU A 143 -4.95 28.39 -5.82
N ALA A 144 -4.55 27.20 -5.35
CA ALA A 144 -5.17 26.55 -4.20
C ALA A 144 -5.09 27.40 -2.93
N GLN A 145 -3.95 28.05 -2.68
CA GLN A 145 -3.79 28.98 -1.55
C GLN A 145 -4.75 30.18 -1.64
N ASN A 146 -4.92 30.74 -2.85
CA ASN A 146 -5.81 31.90 -3.05
C ASN A 146 -7.27 31.53 -2.78
N VAL A 147 -7.73 30.37 -3.24
CA VAL A 147 -9.10 29.90 -2.99
C VAL A 147 -9.32 29.63 -1.51
N LEU A 148 -8.40 28.94 -0.83
CA LEU A 148 -8.47 28.70 0.61
C LEU A 148 -8.44 29.99 1.43
N LEU A 149 -7.67 31.01 1.02
CA LEU A 149 -7.65 32.30 1.68
C LEU A 149 -9.00 33.04 1.55
N LYS A 150 -9.64 32.99 0.37
CA LYS A 150 -10.98 33.53 0.19
C LYS A 150 -11.97 32.84 1.10
N TYR A 151 -11.96 31.51 1.14
CA TYR A 151 -12.82 30.73 2.03
C TYR A 151 -12.60 31.08 3.51
N ALA A 152 -11.33 31.11 3.99
CA ALA A 152 -11.01 31.44 5.37
C ALA A 152 -11.48 32.85 5.79
N ARG A 153 -11.62 33.79 4.84
CA ARG A 153 -12.10 35.15 5.09
C ARG A 153 -13.63 35.23 5.22
N ILE A 154 -14.36 34.39 4.49
CA ILE A 154 -15.83 34.45 4.42
C ILE A 154 -16.51 33.49 5.38
N THR A 155 -15.84 32.41 5.81
CA THR A 155 -16.45 31.44 6.75
C THR A 155 -16.59 32.05 8.14
N ALA A 156 -17.79 31.94 8.72
CA ALA A 156 -18.07 32.31 10.10
C ALA A 156 -17.73 31.18 11.10
N ASP A 157 -17.59 29.94 10.60
CA ASP A 157 -17.26 28.77 11.40
C ASP A 157 -15.77 28.79 11.83
N PRO A 158 -15.47 28.90 13.12
CA PRO A 158 -14.09 28.98 13.60
C PRO A 158 -13.28 27.73 13.28
N GLU A 159 -13.90 26.52 13.29
CA GLU A 159 -13.23 25.26 13.03
C GLU A 159 -12.89 25.11 11.54
N LYS A 160 -13.83 25.36 10.65
CA LYS A 160 -13.60 25.38 9.20
C LYS A 160 -12.55 26.43 8.80
N ARG A 161 -12.56 27.60 9.47
CA ARG A 161 -11.53 28.62 9.26
C ARG A 161 -10.15 28.14 9.70
N ARG A 162 -10.06 27.45 10.84
CA ARG A 162 -8.83 26.86 11.36
C ARG A 162 -8.26 25.84 10.37
N GLN A 163 -9.11 24.94 9.85
CA GLN A 163 -8.74 23.92 8.86
C GLN A 163 -8.21 24.54 7.56
N ALA A 164 -8.89 25.55 7.01
CA ALA A 164 -8.43 26.25 5.81
C ALA A 164 -7.06 26.92 6.02
N LEU A 165 -6.84 27.56 7.17
CA LEU A 165 -5.55 28.16 7.50
C LEU A 165 -4.44 27.12 7.73
N ALA A 166 -4.78 25.95 8.29
CA ALA A 166 -3.85 24.83 8.44
C ALA A 166 -3.42 24.30 7.06
N LYS A 167 -4.36 24.06 6.14
CA LYS A 167 -4.07 23.67 4.75
C LYS A 167 -3.17 24.68 4.03
N ILE A 168 -3.41 25.98 4.21
CA ILE A 168 -2.55 27.02 3.64
C ILE A 168 -1.12 26.92 4.18
N ARG A 169 -0.95 26.71 5.50
CA ARG A 169 0.36 26.52 6.11
C ARG A 169 1.07 25.30 5.52
N MET A 170 0.37 24.17 5.43
CA MET A 170 0.88 22.95 4.83
C MET A 170 1.38 23.17 3.39
N LEU A 171 0.55 23.80 2.53
CA LEU A 171 0.94 24.10 1.15
C LEU A 171 2.17 24.99 1.04
N ARG A 172 2.28 26.01 1.90
CA ARG A 172 3.47 26.89 1.96
C ARG A 172 4.71 26.11 2.37
N ARG A 173 4.60 25.22 3.36
CA ARG A 173 5.72 24.38 3.79
C ARG A 173 6.15 23.40 2.72
N ARG A 174 5.18 22.78 2.00
CA ARG A 174 5.46 21.93 0.83
C ARG A 174 6.29 22.68 -0.22
N ALA A 175 5.94 23.93 -0.54
CA ALA A 175 6.71 24.75 -1.48
C ALA A 175 8.15 25.00 -1.00
N VAL A 176 8.34 25.24 0.30
CA VAL A 176 9.69 25.41 0.90
C VAL A 176 10.48 24.11 0.80
N VAL A 177 9.88 22.96 1.09
CA VAL A 177 10.52 21.64 0.94
C VAL A 177 10.97 21.42 -0.51
N ALA A 178 10.11 21.67 -1.49
CA ALA A 178 10.45 21.52 -2.90
C ALA A 178 11.64 22.43 -3.31
N GLN A 179 11.65 23.68 -2.84
CA GLN A 179 12.78 24.58 -3.07
C GLN A 179 14.06 24.07 -2.41
N LYS A 180 14.02 23.67 -1.12
CA LYS A 180 15.19 23.17 -0.39
C LYS A 180 15.71 21.86 -0.97
N ARG A 181 14.81 20.98 -1.44
CA ARG A 181 15.16 19.76 -2.15
C ARG A 181 15.91 20.09 -3.43
N LYS A 182 15.44 21.02 -4.25
CA LYS A 182 16.14 21.49 -5.45
C LYS A 182 17.53 22.03 -5.11
N GLU A 183 17.65 22.94 -4.12
CA GLU A 183 18.95 23.50 -3.69
C GLU A 183 19.93 22.40 -3.22
N TYR A 184 19.45 21.41 -2.49
CA TYR A 184 20.24 20.25 -2.09
C TYR A 184 20.72 19.44 -3.29
N TYR A 185 19.85 19.22 -4.25
CA TYR A 185 20.14 18.48 -5.46
C TYR A 185 21.15 19.16 -6.37
N ASP A 186 21.01 20.44 -6.60
CA ASP A 186 21.95 21.20 -7.42
C ASP A 186 23.37 21.11 -6.84
N ILE A 187 23.52 21.19 -5.51
CA ILE A 187 24.85 21.05 -4.90
C ILE A 187 25.35 19.61 -4.90
N GLN A 188 24.47 18.62 -4.78
CA GLN A 188 24.82 17.21 -4.85
C GLN A 188 25.43 16.86 -6.21
N GLN A 189 24.83 17.30 -7.31
CA GLN A 189 25.38 17.10 -8.67
C GLN A 189 26.79 17.69 -8.80
N THR A 190 27.02 18.87 -8.22
CA THR A 190 28.37 19.49 -8.25
C THR A 190 29.38 18.69 -7.43
N VAL A 191 28.98 18.12 -6.29
CA VAL A 191 29.83 17.24 -5.45
C VAL A 191 30.23 15.99 -6.23
N VAL A 192 29.29 15.37 -6.94
CA VAL A 192 29.53 14.19 -7.75
C VAL A 192 30.50 14.50 -8.89
N SER A 193 30.26 15.59 -9.62
CA SER A 193 31.14 16.06 -10.70
C SER A 193 32.58 16.33 -10.22
N ASP A 194 32.75 16.94 -9.05
CA ASP A 194 34.08 17.20 -8.49
C ASP A 194 34.78 15.93 -8.02
N TRP A 195 34.04 14.96 -7.49
CA TRP A 195 34.57 13.64 -7.18
C TRP A 195 35.03 12.90 -8.42
N SER A 196 34.27 12.93 -9.51
CA SER A 196 34.65 12.36 -10.79
C SER A 196 35.96 12.96 -11.30
N ARG A 197 36.08 14.30 -11.28
CA ARG A 197 37.34 14.98 -11.65
C ARG A 197 38.50 14.59 -10.76
N TYR A 198 38.31 14.53 -9.43
CA TYR A 198 39.36 14.06 -8.53
C TYR A 198 39.80 12.63 -8.82
N SER A 199 38.84 11.72 -8.97
CA SER A 199 39.12 10.29 -9.17
C SER A 199 39.76 9.98 -10.50
N SER A 200 39.43 10.73 -11.56
CA SER A 200 40.02 10.55 -12.91
C SER A 200 41.38 11.25 -13.11
N THR A 201 41.76 12.19 -12.23
CA THR A 201 43.01 12.90 -12.35
C THR A 201 44.20 11.97 -12.03
N SER A 202 45.18 11.93 -12.94
CA SER A 202 46.42 11.14 -12.75
C SER A 202 47.16 11.55 -11.49
N TRP A 203 47.77 10.57 -10.80
CA TRP A 203 48.66 10.82 -9.66
C TRP A 203 49.91 11.64 -10.02
N LEU A 204 50.28 11.68 -11.28
CA LEU A 204 51.41 12.51 -11.77
C LEU A 204 51.05 14.01 -11.79
N ALA A 205 49.80 14.39 -11.76
CA ALA A 205 49.29 15.75 -11.70
C ALA A 205 48.91 16.18 -10.27
N VAL A 206 49.83 16.04 -9.31
CA VAL A 206 49.60 16.27 -7.88
C VAL A 206 48.93 17.61 -7.57
N PRO A 207 49.35 18.79 -8.08
CA PRO A 207 48.72 20.04 -7.80
C PRO A 207 47.26 20.10 -8.24
N VAL A 208 46.92 19.58 -9.40
CA VAL A 208 45.54 19.51 -9.95
C VAL A 208 44.70 18.57 -9.11
N LYS A 209 45.26 17.46 -8.70
CA LYS A 209 44.58 16.48 -7.87
C LYS A 209 44.25 17.06 -6.46
N LEU A 210 45.17 17.78 -5.86
CA LEU A 210 44.95 18.48 -4.57
C LEU A 210 43.87 19.56 -4.69
N PHE A 211 43.89 20.35 -5.76
CA PHE A 211 42.86 21.35 -6.05
C PHE A 211 41.45 20.67 -6.19
N ASN A 212 41.34 19.60 -6.97
CA ASN A 212 40.11 18.86 -7.15
C ASN A 212 39.61 18.25 -5.83
N LEU A 213 40.51 17.76 -4.98
CA LEU A 213 40.18 17.27 -3.63
C LEU A 213 39.65 18.41 -2.74
N GLY A 214 40.27 19.56 -2.77
CA GLY A 214 39.85 20.76 -2.01
C GLY A 214 38.46 21.24 -2.44
N SER A 215 38.23 21.31 -3.75
CA SER A 215 36.91 21.66 -4.31
C SER A 215 35.82 20.65 -3.87
N TYR A 216 36.10 19.36 -3.99
CA TYR A 216 35.20 18.30 -3.52
C TYR A 216 34.89 18.42 -2.03
N ALA A 217 35.90 18.62 -1.17
CA ALA A 217 35.73 18.72 0.26
C ALA A 217 34.84 19.93 0.64
N LEU A 218 35.10 21.11 0.03
CA LEU A 218 34.31 22.32 0.27
C LEU A 218 32.84 22.11 -0.14
N LYS A 219 32.60 21.60 -1.34
CA LYS A 219 31.22 21.35 -1.82
C LYS A 219 30.50 20.28 -1.01
N ASN A 220 31.22 19.28 -0.49
CA ASN A 220 30.65 18.29 0.39
C ASN A 220 30.22 18.88 1.75
N LEU A 221 30.96 19.87 2.28
CA LEU A 221 30.54 20.64 3.45
C LEU A 221 29.26 21.47 3.17
N GLN A 222 29.20 22.12 2.01
CA GLN A 222 28.01 22.86 1.58
C GLN A 222 26.81 21.93 1.41
N ARG A 223 26.99 20.74 0.82
CA ARG A 223 25.95 19.73 0.72
C ARG A 223 25.39 19.32 2.08
N ARG A 224 26.27 19.08 3.08
CA ARG A 224 25.85 18.77 4.46
C ARG A 224 25.05 19.89 5.10
N ALA A 225 25.37 21.14 4.79
CA ALA A 225 24.58 22.29 5.27
C ALA A 225 23.19 22.32 4.62
N LYS A 226 23.11 22.09 3.30
CA LYS A 226 21.83 22.02 2.58
C LYS A 226 20.99 20.83 3.00
N ALA A 227 21.57 19.68 3.29
CA ALA A 227 20.85 18.54 3.87
C ALA A 227 20.16 18.92 5.19
N ARG A 228 20.87 19.62 6.09
CA ARG A 228 20.27 20.08 7.36
C ARG A 228 19.16 21.12 7.18
N GLU A 229 19.24 21.95 6.13
CA GLU A 229 18.16 22.89 5.79
C GLU A 229 16.93 22.14 5.27
N LEU A 230 17.13 21.13 4.43
CA LEU A 230 16.08 20.28 3.92
C LEU A 230 15.40 19.49 5.06
N ASP A 231 16.19 18.87 5.95
CA ASP A 231 15.64 18.12 7.11
C ASP A 231 14.75 19.02 7.99
N ARG A 232 15.17 20.27 8.24
CA ARG A 232 14.35 21.23 8.99
C ARG A 232 13.04 21.55 8.25
N ALA A 233 13.12 21.79 6.94
CA ALA A 233 11.94 22.08 6.14
C ALA A 233 10.96 20.92 6.11
N LEU A 234 11.46 19.67 6.04
CA LEU A 234 10.66 18.45 6.14
C LEU A 234 9.95 18.35 7.50
N GLN A 235 10.66 18.54 8.61
CA GLN A 235 10.06 18.54 9.96
C GLN A 235 8.98 19.62 10.12
N GLU A 236 9.17 20.80 9.54
CA GLU A 236 8.16 21.86 9.57
C GLU A 236 6.95 21.55 8.68
N TYR A 237 7.17 20.88 7.55
CA TYR A 237 6.09 20.37 6.69
C TYR A 237 5.28 19.30 7.41
N ASP A 238 5.93 18.31 8.04
CA ASP A 238 5.26 17.25 8.80
C ASP A 238 4.38 17.80 9.93
N ARG A 239 4.90 18.81 10.67
CA ARG A 239 4.08 19.50 11.67
C ARG A 239 2.85 20.19 11.05
N ALA A 240 3.02 20.82 9.89
CA ALA A 240 1.91 21.48 9.22
C ALA A 240 0.90 20.48 8.65
N VAL A 241 1.33 19.27 8.25
CA VAL A 241 0.45 18.15 7.89
C VAL A 241 -0.36 17.71 9.10
N LEU A 242 0.29 17.45 10.23
CA LEU A 242 -0.38 17.05 11.47
C LEU A 242 -1.40 18.11 11.96
N ASP A 243 -1.07 19.40 11.83
CA ASP A 243 -1.98 20.51 12.16
C ASP A 243 -3.22 20.57 11.24
N THR A 244 -3.15 19.96 10.05
CA THR A 244 -4.23 20.00 9.06
C THR A 244 -5.31 18.97 9.38
N TYR A 245 -4.94 17.86 10.00
CA TYR A 245 -5.85 16.78 10.37
C TYR A 245 -6.33 16.92 11.83
N PRO A 246 -7.59 16.56 12.14
CA PRO A 246 -8.04 16.53 13.52
C PRO A 246 -7.16 15.62 14.37
N PRO A 247 -6.70 16.05 15.56
CA PRO A 247 -5.90 15.22 16.44
C PRO A 247 -6.59 13.88 16.74
N GLY A 248 -5.84 12.77 16.62
CA GLY A 248 -6.37 11.42 16.86
C GLY A 248 -7.21 10.82 15.73
N SER A 249 -7.41 11.54 14.60
CA SER A 249 -8.02 10.95 13.41
C SER A 249 -7.09 9.92 12.76
N THR A 250 -7.67 8.95 12.04
CA THR A 250 -6.88 7.97 11.25
C THR A 250 -5.91 8.68 10.31
N ASP A 251 -6.35 9.75 9.66
CA ASP A 251 -5.55 10.53 8.71
C ASP A 251 -4.32 11.16 9.37
N ALA A 252 -4.49 11.70 10.58
CA ALA A 252 -3.38 12.30 11.34
C ALA A 252 -2.36 11.25 11.81
N LEU A 253 -2.86 10.11 12.31
CA LEU A 253 -2.02 9.04 12.83
C LEU A 253 -1.22 8.33 11.72
N THR A 254 -1.87 8.10 10.57
CA THR A 254 -1.26 7.37 9.45
C THR A 254 -0.60 8.27 8.41
N ARG A 255 -0.66 9.59 8.60
CA ARG A 255 -0.17 10.60 7.63
C ARG A 255 -0.68 10.36 6.21
N SER A 256 -1.89 9.83 6.09
CA SER A 256 -2.52 9.46 4.84
C SER A 256 -3.99 9.85 4.86
N LYS A 257 -4.65 9.87 3.73
CA LYS A 257 -6.08 10.19 3.60
C LYS A 257 -6.82 9.10 2.86
N ILE A 258 -8.13 9.03 3.06
CA ILE A 258 -9.00 8.25 2.17
C ILE A 258 -9.13 8.98 0.84
N VAL A 259 -8.89 8.24 -0.24
CA VAL A 259 -9.07 8.69 -1.62
C VAL A 259 -10.22 7.89 -2.21
N PRO A 260 -11.37 8.51 -2.52
CA PRO A 260 -12.55 7.82 -3.06
C PRO A 260 -12.41 7.53 -4.56
N LEU A 261 -13.39 6.79 -5.11
CA LEU A 261 -13.62 6.62 -6.54
C LEU A 261 -12.53 5.85 -7.27
N ASN A 262 -11.97 4.84 -6.62
CA ASN A 262 -11.01 3.99 -7.27
C ASN A 262 -11.69 2.75 -7.84
N ARG A 263 -11.15 2.25 -8.95
CA ARG A 263 -11.43 0.93 -9.48
C ARG A 263 -10.35 -0.02 -8.98
N VAL A 264 -10.78 -1.14 -8.41
CA VAL A 264 -9.91 -2.14 -7.80
C VAL A 264 -10.15 -3.49 -8.46
N ARG A 265 -9.10 -4.16 -8.92
CA ARG A 265 -9.13 -5.55 -9.37
C ARG A 265 -8.25 -6.40 -8.48
N MET A 266 -8.80 -7.47 -7.91
CA MET A 266 -8.03 -8.42 -7.13
C MET A 266 -7.21 -9.34 -8.02
N LEU A 267 -5.92 -9.44 -7.75
CA LEU A 267 -4.97 -10.29 -8.48
C LEU A 267 -4.42 -11.34 -7.52
N VAL A 268 -5.19 -12.42 -7.36
CA VAL A 268 -4.79 -13.52 -6.46
C VAL A 268 -3.90 -14.48 -7.22
N ASN A 269 -2.72 -14.71 -6.68
CA ASN A 269 -1.62 -15.51 -7.23
C ASN A 269 -0.98 -14.96 -8.52
N GLY A 270 0.19 -15.49 -8.80
CA GLY A 270 1.06 -14.99 -9.84
C GLY A 270 0.51 -15.11 -11.24
N ARG A 271 -0.16 -16.22 -11.57
CA ARG A 271 -0.75 -16.40 -12.91
C ARG A 271 -1.63 -15.22 -13.29
N THR A 272 -2.47 -14.76 -12.35
CA THR A 272 -3.37 -13.62 -12.59
C THR A 272 -2.58 -12.31 -12.58
N SER A 273 -1.75 -12.06 -11.57
CA SER A 273 -1.01 -10.81 -11.45
C SER A 273 -0.05 -10.57 -12.61
N PHE A 274 0.73 -11.57 -13.00
CA PHE A 274 1.68 -11.41 -14.10
C PHE A 274 1.03 -11.32 -15.48
N TYR A 275 -0.14 -11.96 -15.66
CA TYR A 275 -0.94 -11.74 -16.86
C TYR A 275 -1.23 -10.23 -17.04
N TYR A 276 -1.78 -9.58 -16.01
CA TYR A 276 -2.10 -8.15 -16.09
C TYR A 276 -0.85 -7.26 -16.13
N ARG A 277 0.21 -7.57 -15.38
CA ARG A 277 1.48 -6.84 -15.45
C ARG A 277 2.06 -6.83 -16.86
N LEU A 278 2.15 -8.01 -17.51
CA LEU A 278 2.68 -8.12 -18.86
C LEU A 278 1.79 -7.43 -19.89
N GLU A 279 0.46 -7.57 -19.79
CA GLU A 279 -0.49 -6.91 -20.68
C GLU A 279 -0.41 -5.39 -20.59
N HIS A 280 -0.38 -4.84 -19.38
CA HIS A 280 -0.23 -3.40 -19.19
C HIS A 280 1.14 -2.92 -19.66
N ALA A 281 2.21 -3.63 -19.35
CA ALA A 281 3.54 -3.28 -19.82
C ALA A 281 3.61 -3.22 -21.36
N ARG A 282 3.06 -4.23 -22.07
CA ARG A 282 3.04 -4.26 -23.55
C ARG A 282 2.24 -3.08 -24.14
N ARG A 283 1.19 -2.63 -23.45
CA ARG A 283 0.29 -1.57 -23.89
C ARG A 283 0.70 -0.17 -23.46
N ALA A 284 1.76 -0.05 -22.65
CA ALA A 284 2.23 1.24 -22.18
C ALA A 284 2.52 2.20 -23.34
N GLN A 285 1.99 3.42 -23.25
CA GLN A 285 2.09 4.44 -24.30
C GLN A 285 2.99 5.61 -23.90
N SER A 286 2.99 6.02 -22.63
CA SER A 286 3.73 7.18 -22.14
C SER A 286 4.77 6.79 -21.09
N THR A 287 4.39 6.01 -20.07
CA THR A 287 5.25 5.67 -18.94
C THR A 287 5.13 4.22 -18.53
N LEU A 288 6.25 3.60 -18.11
CA LEU A 288 6.29 2.29 -17.48
C LEU A 288 7.30 2.32 -16.34
N TYR A 289 6.79 2.37 -15.11
CA TYR A 289 7.62 2.48 -13.91
C TYR A 289 7.49 1.23 -13.05
N LEU A 290 8.63 0.70 -12.61
CA LEU A 290 8.70 -0.47 -11.74
C LEU A 290 9.68 -0.23 -10.59
N GLN A 291 9.25 -0.53 -9.37
CA GLN A 291 10.11 -0.66 -8.20
C GLN A 291 9.87 -2.01 -7.55
N THR A 292 10.93 -2.73 -7.23
CA THR A 292 10.83 -4.04 -6.59
C THR A 292 12.09 -4.37 -5.78
N LEU A 293 11.92 -5.13 -4.70
CA LEU A 293 13.03 -5.66 -3.91
C LEU A 293 13.81 -6.73 -4.67
N LEU A 294 13.07 -7.68 -5.27
CA LEU A 294 13.63 -8.83 -5.98
C LEU A 294 13.21 -8.78 -7.44
N PHE A 295 14.20 -8.91 -8.33
CA PHE A 295 14.00 -9.11 -9.76
C PHE A 295 14.91 -10.24 -10.22
N GLN A 296 14.37 -11.39 -10.60
CA GLN A 296 15.15 -12.55 -10.96
C GLN A 296 15.46 -12.62 -12.45
N ASP A 297 16.60 -13.26 -12.78
CA ASP A 297 16.98 -13.61 -14.14
C ASP A 297 16.43 -15.02 -14.46
N ASP A 298 15.13 -15.07 -14.65
CA ASP A 298 14.34 -16.27 -14.97
C ASP A 298 13.35 -15.98 -16.11
N ASP A 299 12.45 -16.92 -16.41
CA ASP A 299 11.56 -16.78 -17.57
C ASP A 299 10.69 -15.52 -17.49
N ILE A 300 10.06 -15.25 -16.36
CA ILE A 300 9.15 -14.10 -16.22
C ILE A 300 9.94 -12.79 -16.15
N GLY A 301 11.08 -12.80 -15.47
CA GLY A 301 11.99 -11.66 -15.42
C GLY A 301 12.48 -11.27 -16.79
N ASN A 302 12.92 -12.25 -17.59
CA ASN A 302 13.39 -12.01 -18.96
C ASN A 302 12.27 -11.51 -19.90
N GLN A 303 11.05 -12.05 -19.79
CA GLN A 303 9.90 -11.53 -20.55
C GLN A 303 9.63 -10.05 -20.23
N LEU A 304 9.69 -9.67 -18.95
CA LEU A 304 9.46 -8.28 -18.57
C LEU A 304 10.61 -7.37 -19.05
N VAL A 305 11.86 -7.83 -18.98
CA VAL A 305 13.03 -7.12 -19.55
C VAL A 305 12.85 -6.88 -21.05
N ASP A 306 12.42 -7.89 -21.80
CA ASP A 306 12.17 -7.77 -23.24
C ASP A 306 11.13 -6.69 -23.53
N ILE A 307 10.00 -6.70 -22.82
CA ILE A 307 8.94 -5.71 -22.97
C ILE A 307 9.44 -4.31 -22.59
N MET A 308 10.15 -4.16 -21.46
CA MET A 308 10.71 -2.86 -21.04
C MET A 308 11.65 -2.28 -22.07
N CYS A 309 12.53 -3.12 -22.67
CA CYS A 309 13.42 -2.71 -23.74
C CYS A 309 12.64 -2.25 -24.98
N GLU A 310 11.64 -3.03 -25.42
CA GLU A 310 10.80 -2.70 -26.57
C GLU A 310 10.03 -1.39 -26.35
N ARG A 311 9.45 -1.18 -25.17
CA ARG A 311 8.71 0.06 -24.86
C ARG A 311 9.63 1.27 -24.82
N ALA A 312 10.82 1.17 -24.20
CA ALA A 312 11.79 2.25 -24.18
C ALA A 312 12.25 2.63 -25.60
N GLN A 313 12.54 1.64 -26.46
CA GLN A 313 12.89 1.86 -27.87
C GLN A 313 11.73 2.49 -28.67
N SER A 314 10.48 2.26 -28.24
CA SER A 314 9.29 2.88 -28.84
C SER A 314 8.98 4.28 -28.29
N GLY A 315 9.84 4.83 -27.43
CA GLY A 315 9.70 6.20 -26.89
C GLY A 315 8.94 6.31 -25.59
N VAL A 316 8.55 5.19 -24.95
CA VAL A 316 7.94 5.18 -23.63
C VAL A 316 9.01 5.53 -22.58
N ASP A 317 8.69 6.37 -21.58
CA ASP A 317 9.57 6.63 -20.43
C ASP A 317 9.55 5.42 -19.50
N VAL A 318 10.61 4.60 -19.55
CA VAL A 318 10.71 3.38 -18.75
C VAL A 318 11.71 3.60 -17.64
N LYS A 319 11.24 3.47 -16.38
CA LYS A 319 12.07 3.61 -15.17
C LYS A 319 12.00 2.36 -14.31
N LEU A 320 13.15 1.94 -13.78
CA LEU A 320 13.31 0.76 -12.95
C LEU A 320 14.13 1.08 -11.69
N ILE A 321 13.53 0.86 -10.51
CA ILE A 321 14.24 0.88 -9.22
C ILE A 321 14.40 -0.54 -8.73
N LEU A 322 15.64 -0.96 -8.50
CA LEU A 322 16.02 -2.27 -8.00
C LEU A 322 16.73 -2.17 -6.66
N ASP A 323 16.52 -3.14 -5.77
CA ASP A 323 17.37 -3.27 -4.59
C ASP A 323 18.67 -4.03 -4.94
N ASP A 324 19.79 -3.54 -4.41
CA ASP A 324 21.11 -4.10 -4.69
C ASP A 324 21.28 -5.55 -4.21
N PHE A 325 20.59 -5.94 -3.15
CA PHE A 325 20.82 -7.22 -2.50
C PHE A 325 20.14 -8.40 -3.19
N PHE A 326 18.97 -8.17 -3.77
CA PHE A 326 18.06 -9.24 -4.17
C PHE A 326 17.82 -9.32 -5.68
N SER A 327 18.36 -8.39 -6.49
CA SER A 327 18.02 -8.31 -7.91
C SER A 327 19.13 -8.82 -8.84
N PHE A 328 18.73 -9.55 -9.89
CA PHE A 328 19.58 -10.05 -11.00
C PHE A 328 20.86 -10.81 -10.61
N GLY A 329 20.89 -11.46 -9.52
CA GLY A 329 21.90 -12.35 -8.90
C GLY A 329 23.21 -12.73 -9.57
N LYS A 330 23.50 -12.48 -10.86
CA LYS A 330 24.75 -12.87 -11.54
C LYS A 330 25.07 -12.16 -12.86
N LYS A 331 24.20 -11.29 -13.42
CA LYS A 331 24.43 -10.82 -14.79
C LYS A 331 24.37 -9.30 -14.91
N ASP A 332 25.53 -8.65 -14.83
CA ASP A 332 25.75 -7.27 -15.29
C ASP A 332 25.13 -7.03 -16.69
N GLY A 333 24.97 -8.10 -17.50
CA GLY A 333 24.40 -8.06 -18.81
C GLY A 333 22.93 -7.62 -18.89
N VAL A 334 22.09 -7.95 -17.91
CA VAL A 334 20.66 -7.57 -17.94
C VAL A 334 20.48 -6.08 -17.71
N ILE A 335 21.15 -5.51 -16.70
CA ILE A 335 21.10 -4.07 -16.42
C ILE A 335 21.69 -3.28 -17.61
N GLN A 336 22.81 -3.76 -18.18
CA GLN A 336 23.41 -3.11 -19.34
C GLN A 336 22.51 -3.20 -20.57
N ARG A 337 21.83 -4.33 -20.77
CA ARG A 337 20.84 -4.51 -21.84
C ARG A 337 19.68 -3.51 -21.70
N LEU A 338 19.11 -3.38 -20.51
CA LEU A 338 18.05 -2.41 -20.21
C LEU A 338 18.52 -0.98 -20.53
N ARG A 339 19.71 -0.59 -20.04
CA ARG A 339 20.26 0.75 -20.28
C ARG A 339 20.55 1.02 -21.74
N ASN A 340 21.09 0.04 -22.46
CA ASN A 340 21.35 0.17 -23.90
C ASN A 340 20.07 0.35 -24.72
N ALA A 341 18.94 -0.19 -24.24
CA ALA A 341 17.64 -0.01 -24.85
C ALA A 341 16.97 1.33 -24.47
N GLY A 342 17.57 2.13 -23.57
CA GLY A 342 17.02 3.41 -23.12
C GLY A 342 16.22 3.34 -21.81
N VAL A 343 16.15 2.18 -21.16
CA VAL A 343 15.53 2.05 -19.83
C VAL A 343 16.40 2.74 -18.79
N LYS A 344 15.80 3.59 -17.98
CA LYS A 344 16.47 4.27 -16.87
C LYS A 344 16.47 3.34 -15.65
N VAL A 345 17.64 2.95 -15.16
CA VAL A 345 17.78 1.98 -14.04
C VAL A 345 18.55 2.63 -12.89
N LEU A 346 17.94 2.65 -11.71
CA LEU A 346 18.54 3.07 -10.45
C LEU A 346 18.63 1.90 -9.48
N ILE A 347 19.70 1.88 -8.67
CA ILE A 347 19.93 0.85 -7.68
C ILE A 347 19.77 1.46 -6.27
N ASN A 348 18.86 0.88 -5.49
CA ASN A 348 18.65 1.26 -4.11
C ASN A 348 19.70 0.63 -3.18
N ASN A 349 20.27 1.47 -2.32
CA ASN A 349 21.13 1.13 -1.20
C ASN A 349 22.21 0.05 -1.49
N PRO A 350 23.23 0.34 -2.32
CA PRO A 350 24.31 -0.56 -2.62
C PRO A 350 25.11 -0.95 -1.36
N ILE A 351 25.12 -2.26 -1.02
CA ILE A 351 25.66 -2.80 0.24
C ILE A 351 27.13 -2.46 0.46
N LEU A 352 27.97 -2.70 -0.54
CA LEU A 352 29.41 -2.53 -0.41
C LEU A 352 29.84 -1.08 -0.21
N LYS A 353 28.97 -0.16 -0.52
CA LYS A 353 29.24 1.27 -0.48
C LYS A 353 28.60 1.97 0.71
N ASN A 354 27.71 1.27 1.44
CA ASN A 354 27.02 1.84 2.60
C ASN A 354 26.72 0.78 3.66
N ILE A 355 27.77 0.16 4.21
CA ILE A 355 27.67 -0.94 5.18
C ILE A 355 26.81 -0.57 6.39
N LEU A 356 26.87 0.68 6.87
CA LEU A 356 26.08 1.14 8.02
C LEU A 356 24.57 1.18 7.74
N LYS A 357 24.17 1.30 6.47
CA LYS A 357 22.78 1.29 6.03
C LYS A 357 22.39 0.00 5.31
N ALA A 358 23.28 -0.99 5.27
CA ALA A 358 23.07 -2.23 4.53
C ALA A 358 21.81 -2.99 4.98
N ASN A 359 21.37 -2.78 6.22
CA ASN A 359 20.15 -3.42 6.76
C ASN A 359 18.85 -2.74 6.33
N PHE A 360 18.89 -1.50 5.85
CA PHE A 360 17.70 -0.76 5.41
C PHE A 360 17.44 -1.01 3.93
N ARG A 361 16.28 -1.57 3.60
CA ARG A 361 15.90 -1.93 2.23
C ARG A 361 14.60 -1.27 1.82
N SER A 362 14.40 -1.12 0.51
CA SER A 362 13.09 -0.79 -0.01
C SER A 362 12.34 -2.09 -0.29
N HIS A 363 11.36 -2.39 0.56
CA HIS A 363 10.51 -3.57 0.38
C HIS A 363 9.26 -3.28 -0.44
N GLN A 364 9.08 -2.04 -0.87
CA GLN A 364 7.97 -1.56 -1.71
C GLN A 364 7.96 -2.25 -3.08
N LYS A 365 6.76 -2.54 -3.59
CA LYS A 365 6.55 -3.18 -4.90
C LYS A 365 5.52 -2.39 -5.68
N LEU A 366 6.02 -1.50 -6.54
CA LEU A 366 5.22 -0.56 -7.33
C LEU A 366 5.38 -0.87 -8.81
N PHE A 367 4.27 -1.09 -9.51
CA PHE A 367 4.22 -1.23 -10.95
C PHE A 367 3.19 -0.22 -11.47
N ILE A 368 3.63 0.76 -12.26
CA ILE A 368 2.80 1.90 -12.68
C ILE A 368 2.89 2.05 -14.19
N VAL A 369 1.75 2.19 -14.84
CA VAL A 369 1.66 2.34 -16.30
C VAL A 369 0.81 3.55 -16.64
N ASP A 370 1.36 4.38 -17.53
CA ASP A 370 0.70 5.57 -18.10
C ASP A 370 0.09 6.52 -17.04
N GLU A 371 0.66 6.48 -15.81
CA GLU A 371 0.25 7.26 -14.64
C GLU A 371 -1.22 7.07 -14.22
N THR A 372 -1.91 6.12 -14.84
CA THR A 372 -3.36 5.86 -14.65
C THR A 372 -3.67 4.50 -14.04
N THR A 373 -2.72 3.57 -14.12
CA THR A 373 -2.87 2.20 -13.61
C THR A 373 -1.69 1.85 -12.73
N ALA A 374 -1.95 1.33 -11.53
CA ALA A 374 -0.93 0.80 -10.64
C ALA A 374 -1.26 -0.64 -10.23
N ILE A 375 -0.22 -1.47 -10.05
CA ILE A 375 -0.34 -2.77 -9.38
C ILE A 375 0.59 -2.73 -8.16
N VAL A 376 0.02 -2.99 -7.00
CA VAL A 376 0.73 -3.04 -5.71
C VAL A 376 0.35 -4.31 -4.95
N GLY A 377 1.22 -4.77 -4.05
CA GLY A 377 0.98 -5.96 -3.25
C GLY A 377 2.24 -6.64 -2.75
N GLY A 378 2.21 -7.97 -2.61
CA GLY A 378 3.31 -8.75 -2.06
C GLY A 378 4.33 -9.26 -3.07
N MET A 379 3.98 -9.30 -4.37
CA MET A 379 4.76 -10.05 -5.38
C MET A 379 5.97 -9.28 -5.90
N ASN A 380 7.12 -9.91 -5.81
CA ASN A 380 8.32 -9.50 -6.55
C ASN A 380 8.30 -10.07 -7.99
N ILE A 381 9.35 -9.86 -8.75
CA ILE A 381 9.51 -10.37 -10.12
C ILE A 381 10.35 -11.64 -10.07
N GLY A 382 9.71 -12.77 -10.31
CA GLY A 382 10.35 -14.10 -10.32
C GLY A 382 9.36 -15.22 -10.60
N ASP A 383 9.88 -16.34 -11.13
CA ASP A 383 9.08 -17.52 -11.50
C ASP A 383 8.36 -18.16 -10.32
N GLU A 384 8.92 -18.12 -9.12
CA GLU A 384 8.28 -18.62 -7.92
C GLU A 384 6.97 -17.89 -7.60
N TYR A 385 6.88 -16.60 -7.93
CA TYR A 385 5.63 -15.84 -7.83
C TYR A 385 4.73 -16.10 -9.03
N ALA A 386 5.27 -15.94 -10.26
CA ALA A 386 4.48 -15.96 -11.49
C ALA A 386 3.87 -17.34 -11.79
N LYS A 387 4.59 -18.42 -11.45
CA LYS A 387 4.20 -19.81 -11.74
C LYS A 387 3.65 -20.55 -10.53
N GLY A 388 3.27 -19.85 -9.45
CA GLY A 388 2.85 -20.42 -8.18
C GLY A 388 1.75 -21.46 -8.27
N GLU A 389 0.83 -21.31 -9.23
CA GLU A 389 -0.26 -22.26 -9.47
C GLU A 389 0.13 -23.45 -10.35
N ILE A 390 1.27 -23.39 -11.03
CA ILE A 390 1.69 -24.34 -12.04
C ILE A 390 2.78 -25.27 -11.51
N VAL A 391 3.66 -24.73 -10.65
CA VAL A 391 4.81 -25.45 -10.11
C VAL A 391 4.63 -25.82 -8.66
N GLU A 392 5.17 -26.97 -8.27
CA GLU A 392 5.03 -27.53 -6.91
C GLU A 392 5.57 -26.59 -5.80
N TYR A 393 6.53 -25.72 -6.13
CA TYR A 393 7.18 -24.80 -5.21
C TYR A 393 6.82 -23.34 -5.45
N GLY A 394 5.76 -23.08 -6.19
CA GLY A 394 5.29 -21.71 -6.40
C GLY A 394 4.74 -21.07 -5.13
N TRP A 395 4.70 -19.74 -5.11
CA TRP A 395 4.30 -18.99 -3.93
C TRP A 395 2.83 -18.53 -4.02
N ARG A 396 2.16 -18.59 -2.87
CA ARG A 396 0.82 -18.02 -2.69
C ARG A 396 0.96 -16.56 -2.30
N ASP A 397 0.53 -15.64 -3.17
CA ASP A 397 0.61 -14.20 -2.89
C ASP A 397 -0.60 -13.43 -3.45
N THR A 398 -0.73 -12.14 -3.13
CA THR A 398 -1.85 -11.29 -3.52
C THR A 398 -1.38 -9.90 -3.90
N ASP A 399 -1.80 -9.44 -5.07
CA ASP A 399 -1.68 -8.06 -5.55
C ASP A 399 -3.08 -7.49 -5.82
N VAL A 400 -3.13 -6.17 -6.07
CA VAL A 400 -4.28 -5.50 -6.65
C VAL A 400 -3.86 -4.57 -7.77
N GLU A 401 -4.68 -4.51 -8.81
CA GLU A 401 -4.62 -3.46 -9.82
C GLU A 401 -5.55 -2.33 -9.41
N LEU A 402 -5.06 -1.13 -9.52
CA LEU A 402 -5.71 0.11 -9.12
C LEU A 402 -5.80 1.06 -10.31
N GLN A 403 -6.96 1.67 -10.51
CA GLN A 403 -7.17 2.81 -11.39
C GLN A 403 -7.95 3.86 -10.61
N GLY A 404 -7.71 5.14 -10.89
CA GLY A 404 -8.38 6.24 -10.19
C GLY A 404 -7.43 7.09 -9.35
N PRO A 405 -7.95 7.97 -8.50
CA PRO A 405 -7.15 9.02 -7.86
C PRO A 405 -6.04 8.51 -6.93
N VAL A 406 -6.17 7.32 -6.34
CA VAL A 406 -5.12 6.75 -5.46
C VAL A 406 -3.82 6.43 -6.21
N VAL A 407 -3.89 6.23 -7.53
CA VAL A 407 -2.71 5.99 -8.37
C VAL A 407 -1.74 7.15 -8.30
N ARG A 408 -2.25 8.39 -8.12
CA ARG A 408 -1.40 9.57 -7.96
C ARG A 408 -0.53 9.50 -6.69
N GLU A 409 -1.05 9.00 -5.58
CA GLU A 409 -0.26 8.84 -4.35
C GLU A 409 0.84 7.78 -4.52
N ILE A 410 0.55 6.71 -5.26
CA ILE A 410 1.53 5.66 -5.59
C ILE A 410 2.61 6.19 -6.53
N LEU A 411 2.22 6.99 -7.52
CA LEU A 411 3.14 7.66 -8.44
C LEU A 411 4.03 8.66 -7.71
N ASP A 412 3.46 9.50 -6.82
CA ASP A 412 4.20 10.46 -6.01
C ASP A 412 5.26 9.75 -5.15
N LEU A 413 4.94 8.58 -4.57
CA LEU A 413 5.91 7.75 -3.87
C LEU A 413 7.05 7.29 -4.78
N PHE A 414 6.72 6.75 -5.96
CA PHE A 414 7.74 6.30 -6.91
C PHE A 414 8.64 7.46 -7.35
N GLU A 415 8.07 8.61 -7.69
CA GLU A 415 8.82 9.79 -8.12
C GLU A 415 9.72 10.33 -7.01
N ASN A 416 9.25 10.37 -5.77
CA ASN A 416 10.07 10.74 -4.61
C ASN A 416 11.26 9.77 -4.43
N ASN A 417 11.01 8.45 -4.50
CA ASN A 417 12.06 7.45 -4.42
C ASN A 417 13.05 7.59 -5.59
N TRP A 418 12.53 7.87 -6.79
CA TRP A 418 13.36 8.09 -7.99
C TRP A 418 14.26 9.30 -7.83
N GLU A 419 13.71 10.44 -7.38
CA GLU A 419 14.48 11.66 -7.14
C GLU A 419 15.57 11.43 -6.09
N ASP A 420 15.24 10.84 -4.94
CA ASP A 420 16.20 10.56 -3.87
C ASP A 420 17.36 9.66 -4.35
N LEU A 421 17.06 8.68 -5.19
CA LEU A 421 18.07 7.76 -5.74
C LEU A 421 18.87 8.35 -6.90
N THR A 422 18.29 9.22 -7.73
CA THR A 422 19.01 9.89 -8.84
C THR A 422 20.24 10.64 -8.33
N LEU A 423 20.22 11.08 -7.09
CA LEU A 423 21.28 11.84 -6.45
C LEU A 423 22.27 10.93 -5.71
N SER A 424 22.00 9.64 -5.64
CA SER A 424 22.95 8.72 -5.06
C SER A 424 24.13 8.55 -6.01
N LYS A 425 25.34 8.80 -5.50
CA LYS A 425 26.61 8.67 -6.19
C LYS A 425 26.81 7.35 -6.94
N TRP A 426 26.06 6.33 -6.56
CA TRP A 426 26.20 4.96 -7.01
C TRP A 426 25.53 4.67 -8.35
N ASN A 427 24.57 5.48 -8.72
CA ASN A 427 23.82 5.31 -9.95
C ASN A 427 24.55 5.89 -11.19
N GLU A 428 25.60 6.71 -10.97
CA GLU A 428 26.34 7.34 -12.05
C GLU A 428 27.48 6.46 -12.62
N THR A 429 28.13 5.62 -11.81
CA THR A 429 29.39 5.00 -12.18
C THR A 429 29.25 3.63 -12.83
N GLY A 430 28.10 2.97 -12.78
CA GLY A 430 27.86 1.68 -13.44
C GLY A 430 28.80 0.54 -13.06
N ASP A 431 29.63 0.69 -12.02
CA ASP A 431 30.58 -0.34 -11.60
C ASP A 431 29.92 -1.34 -10.64
N TYR A 432 29.47 -2.45 -11.20
CA TYR A 432 28.84 -3.57 -10.50
C TYR A 432 29.79 -4.75 -10.29
N SER A 433 31.09 -4.59 -10.49
CA SER A 433 32.07 -5.68 -10.41
C SER A 433 32.19 -6.35 -9.04
N ALA A 434 31.86 -5.60 -7.97
CA ALA A 434 31.81 -6.11 -6.60
C ALA A 434 30.59 -7.02 -6.30
N TYR A 435 29.57 -6.98 -7.16
CA TYR A 435 28.33 -7.73 -7.04
C TYR A 435 28.48 -9.24 -7.25
N LYS A 436 29.46 -9.64 -8.03
CA LYS A 436 29.70 -11.05 -8.42
C LYS A 436 29.97 -12.01 -7.27
N LYS A 437 30.40 -11.51 -6.10
CA LYS A 437 30.85 -12.36 -4.99
C LYS A 437 29.75 -12.65 -3.97
N ALA A 438 28.89 -11.69 -3.69
CA ALA A 438 27.83 -11.82 -2.66
C ALA A 438 26.64 -12.67 -3.12
N SER A 439 26.29 -12.61 -4.41
CA SER A 439 25.13 -13.32 -4.96
C SER A 439 25.30 -14.84 -5.08
N LYS A 440 26.54 -15.34 -5.03
CA LYS A 440 26.83 -16.78 -5.11
C LYS A 440 26.40 -17.54 -3.84
N GLU A 441 26.42 -16.87 -2.68
CA GLU A 441 26.10 -17.48 -1.39
C GLU A 441 24.60 -17.57 -1.12
N ILE A 442 23.77 -16.69 -1.71
CA ILE A 442 22.32 -16.61 -1.46
C ILE A 442 21.53 -17.64 -2.27
N ASN A 443 22.00 -18.03 -3.45
CA ASN A 443 21.33 -19.03 -4.28
C ASN A 443 21.52 -20.49 -3.84
N GLU A 444 22.36 -20.76 -2.85
CA GLU A 444 22.56 -22.12 -2.33
C GLU A 444 21.49 -22.58 -1.30
N PHE A 445 20.59 -21.68 -0.88
CA PHE A 445 19.45 -21.99 0.01
C PHE A 445 18.32 -22.80 -0.63
N LYS A 446 18.39 -23.14 -1.91
CA LYS A 446 17.31 -23.79 -2.70
C LYS A 446 17.14 -25.30 -2.51
N SER A 447 17.74 -25.95 -1.55
CA SER A 447 17.48 -27.39 -1.34
C SER A 447 16.64 -27.67 -0.10
N LEU A 448 15.33 -27.59 -0.24
CA LEU A 448 14.37 -28.16 0.72
C LEU A 448 14.43 -29.70 0.61
N LYS A 449 15.13 -30.34 1.53
CA LYS A 449 15.38 -31.80 1.52
C LYS A 449 14.29 -32.66 2.19
N ASN A 450 13.14 -32.11 2.62
CA ASN A 450 12.12 -32.88 3.34
C ASN A 450 10.68 -32.56 2.88
N VAL A 451 10.43 -32.62 1.56
CA VAL A 451 9.13 -32.30 0.95
C VAL A 451 8.11 -33.45 1.06
N ASP A 452 8.52 -34.66 1.43
CA ASP A 452 7.69 -35.88 1.34
C ASP A 452 6.51 -35.95 2.31
N LYS A 453 6.39 -35.02 3.25
CA LYS A 453 5.29 -35.00 4.25
C LYS A 453 4.28 -33.86 4.03
N LEU A 454 4.45 -33.04 3.02
CA LEU A 454 3.61 -31.87 2.78
C LEU A 454 2.40 -32.21 1.90
N ILE A 455 1.31 -31.44 2.06
CA ILE A 455 0.14 -31.56 1.20
C ILE A 455 0.56 -31.21 -0.22
N ARG A 456 0.57 -32.21 -1.11
CA ARG A 456 0.91 -32.03 -2.52
C ARG A 456 -0.31 -31.55 -3.30
N GLY A 457 -0.08 -30.63 -4.20
CA GLY A 457 -1.08 -30.14 -5.14
C GLY A 457 -0.85 -28.67 -5.49
N PRO A 458 -1.29 -28.24 -6.66
CA PRO A 458 -1.18 -26.83 -7.07
C PRO A 458 -1.97 -25.93 -6.13
N ILE A 459 -1.56 -24.66 -6.03
CA ILE A 459 -2.35 -23.64 -5.36
C ILE A 459 -3.69 -23.52 -6.09
N PRO A 460 -4.84 -23.60 -5.40
CA PRO A 460 -6.14 -23.56 -6.07
C PRO A 460 -6.36 -22.22 -6.77
N VAL A 461 -7.06 -22.25 -7.89
CA VAL A 461 -7.58 -21.04 -8.52
C VAL A 461 -8.66 -20.46 -7.61
N TYR A 462 -8.44 -19.25 -7.10
CA TYR A 462 -9.35 -18.60 -6.16
C TYR A 462 -10.59 -18.05 -6.84
N PHE A 463 -10.41 -17.44 -8.01
CA PHE A 463 -11.47 -16.85 -8.80
C PHE A 463 -11.27 -17.19 -10.27
N ALA A 464 -12.31 -17.67 -10.94
CA ALA A 464 -12.27 -17.94 -12.37
C ALA A 464 -12.07 -16.64 -13.19
N VAL A 465 -12.66 -15.55 -12.71
CA VAL A 465 -12.45 -14.18 -13.20
C VAL A 465 -12.04 -13.32 -12.01
N PRO A 466 -10.99 -12.50 -12.12
CA PRO A 466 -10.59 -11.61 -11.05
C PRO A 466 -11.73 -10.67 -10.66
N PRO A 467 -12.12 -10.60 -9.38
CA PRO A 467 -13.13 -9.66 -8.91
C PRO A 467 -12.72 -8.21 -9.17
N VAL A 468 -13.67 -7.39 -9.63
CA VAL A 468 -13.47 -5.97 -9.93
C VAL A 468 -14.52 -5.16 -9.17
N PHE A 469 -14.10 -4.04 -8.58
CA PHE A 469 -14.96 -3.13 -7.85
C PHE A 469 -14.71 -1.70 -8.35
N ASP A 470 -15.78 -0.97 -8.58
CA ASP A 470 -15.74 0.45 -8.89
C ASP A 470 -16.16 1.26 -7.66
N ASP A 471 -15.85 2.56 -7.63
CA ASP A 471 -16.19 3.49 -6.54
C ASP A 471 -15.70 3.01 -5.17
N VAL A 472 -14.44 2.59 -5.07
CA VAL A 472 -13.84 2.09 -3.84
C VAL A 472 -13.08 3.20 -3.13
N ASP A 473 -13.29 3.32 -1.82
CA ASP A 473 -12.51 4.16 -0.93
C ASP A 473 -11.19 3.47 -0.60
N ALA A 474 -10.07 4.07 -0.98
CA ALA A 474 -8.74 3.54 -0.77
C ALA A 474 -7.86 4.51 0.03
N ARG A 475 -6.95 3.97 0.82
CA ARG A 475 -5.93 4.71 1.58
C ARG A 475 -4.58 4.08 1.30
N PHE A 476 -3.64 4.87 0.79
CA PHE A 476 -2.26 4.42 0.60
C PHE A 476 -1.40 4.90 1.76
N VAL A 477 -0.75 3.97 2.46
CA VAL A 477 0.04 4.24 3.66
C VAL A 477 1.45 3.73 3.45
N THR A 478 2.43 4.55 3.77
CA THR A 478 3.85 4.22 3.64
C THR A 478 4.58 4.40 4.96
N THR A 479 5.65 3.64 5.15
CA THR A 479 6.53 3.74 6.32
C THR A 479 7.98 3.80 5.86
N PHE A 480 8.75 4.74 6.43
CA PHE A 480 10.17 4.95 6.16
C PHE A 480 10.97 5.03 7.46
N PRO A 481 11.21 3.90 8.16
CA PRO A 481 11.79 3.89 9.51
C PRO A 481 13.18 4.55 9.61
N ILE A 482 13.94 4.51 8.52
CA ILE A 482 15.28 5.11 8.48
C ILE A 482 15.24 6.64 8.47
N ASN A 483 14.23 7.23 7.84
CA ASN A 483 14.13 8.67 7.64
C ASN A 483 13.33 9.32 8.77
N ASP A 484 12.17 8.78 9.10
CA ASP A 484 11.15 9.46 9.89
C ASP A 484 10.85 8.77 11.21
N LYS A 485 11.30 7.52 11.42
CA LYS A 485 10.92 6.66 12.57
C LYS A 485 9.40 6.61 12.76
N ASP A 486 8.69 6.63 11.64
CA ASP A 486 7.25 6.63 11.64
C ASP A 486 6.71 5.19 11.75
N ASP A 487 5.56 5.07 12.39
CA ASP A 487 4.84 3.81 12.62
C ASP A 487 3.52 3.76 11.83
N ASN A 488 3.38 4.56 10.77
CA ASN A 488 2.12 4.82 10.06
C ASN A 488 1.30 3.57 9.75
N ILE A 489 1.94 2.48 9.30
CA ILE A 489 1.25 1.22 9.00
C ILE A 489 0.81 0.51 10.28
N LEU A 490 1.63 0.51 11.33
CA LEU A 490 1.27 -0.05 12.62
C LEU A 490 0.15 0.78 13.28
N ASP A 491 0.19 2.10 13.18
CA ASP A 491 -0.87 3.01 13.63
C ASP A 491 -2.20 2.68 12.92
N LEU A 492 -2.17 2.42 11.61
CA LEU A 492 -3.36 1.98 10.86
C LEU A 492 -3.92 0.67 11.43
N PHE A 493 -3.07 -0.32 11.67
CA PHE A 493 -3.51 -1.61 12.24
C PHE A 493 -4.12 -1.43 13.63
N GLU A 494 -3.55 -0.58 14.49
CA GLU A 494 -4.12 -0.29 15.80
C GLU A 494 -5.47 0.42 15.71
N VAL A 495 -5.60 1.41 14.84
CA VAL A 495 -6.88 2.08 14.60
C VAL A 495 -7.94 1.07 14.16
N TYR A 496 -7.62 0.20 13.21
CA TYR A 496 -8.58 -0.80 12.73
C TYR A 496 -8.87 -1.89 13.76
N LEU A 497 -7.86 -2.37 14.50
CA LEU A 497 -8.07 -3.27 15.64
C LEU A 497 -9.01 -2.66 16.68
N ASN A 498 -8.85 -1.36 17.00
CA ASN A 498 -9.70 -0.66 17.95
C ASN A 498 -11.14 -0.48 17.45
N ARG A 499 -11.34 -0.36 16.14
CA ARG A 499 -12.67 -0.27 15.49
C ARG A 499 -13.36 -1.64 15.38
N ALA A 500 -12.59 -2.71 15.24
CA ALA A 500 -13.12 -4.07 15.05
C ALA A 500 -14.00 -4.52 16.23
N ARG A 501 -15.07 -5.27 15.91
CA ARG A 501 -16.08 -5.77 16.85
C ARG A 501 -16.31 -7.27 16.75
N ILE A 502 -16.00 -7.89 15.62
CA ILE A 502 -16.33 -9.30 15.32
C ILE A 502 -15.04 -10.10 15.11
N GLU A 503 -14.27 -9.78 14.07
CA GLU A 503 -13.16 -10.60 13.63
C GLU A 503 -12.04 -9.74 13.05
N VAL A 504 -10.81 -10.13 13.33
CA VAL A 504 -9.62 -9.62 12.62
C VAL A 504 -8.78 -10.80 12.15
N ILE A 505 -8.36 -10.76 10.89
CA ILE A 505 -7.47 -11.77 10.32
C ILE A 505 -6.19 -11.07 9.85
N PHE A 506 -5.05 -11.50 10.39
CA PHE A 506 -3.73 -11.14 9.87
C PHE A 506 -3.17 -12.31 9.06
N GLN A 507 -2.89 -12.11 7.78
CA GLN A 507 -2.11 -13.03 6.97
C GLN A 507 -0.75 -12.40 6.69
N SER A 508 0.33 -13.07 7.08
CA SER A 508 1.69 -12.57 6.92
C SER A 508 2.66 -13.71 6.66
N ALA A 509 3.54 -13.52 5.68
CA ALA A 509 4.58 -14.51 5.35
C ALA A 509 5.48 -14.82 6.56
N TYR A 510 5.82 -13.78 7.30
CA TYR A 510 6.62 -13.84 8.53
C TYR A 510 5.88 -13.10 9.64
N PHE A 511 5.51 -13.82 10.69
CA PHE A 511 4.77 -13.25 11.82
C PHE A 511 5.66 -13.19 13.06
N ILE A 512 6.28 -12.04 13.29
CA ILE A 512 7.13 -11.71 14.44
C ILE A 512 6.66 -10.35 14.98
N PRO A 513 5.48 -10.29 15.63
CA PRO A 513 4.84 -9.03 15.99
C PRO A 513 5.63 -8.25 17.03
N THR A 514 5.50 -6.92 16.98
CA THR A 514 6.01 -6.03 18.04
C THR A 514 5.17 -6.17 19.31
N ASP A 515 5.74 -5.86 20.46
CA ASP A 515 4.98 -5.88 21.73
C ASP A 515 3.79 -4.92 21.69
N ARG A 516 3.89 -3.82 20.95
CA ARG A 516 2.82 -2.86 20.69
C ARG A 516 1.64 -3.52 19.98
N LEU A 517 1.88 -4.25 18.89
CA LEU A 517 0.83 -4.95 18.16
C LEU A 517 0.22 -6.08 19.01
N VAL A 518 1.02 -6.83 19.77
CA VAL A 518 0.52 -7.88 20.69
C VAL A 518 -0.43 -7.28 21.73
N SER A 519 -0.11 -6.09 22.26
CA SER A 519 -0.98 -5.38 23.21
C SER A 519 -2.30 -4.94 22.58
N ALA A 520 -2.27 -4.45 21.33
CA ALA A 520 -3.47 -4.08 20.59
C ALA A 520 -4.34 -5.30 20.27
N ILE A 521 -3.75 -6.44 19.90
CA ILE A 521 -4.44 -7.73 19.72
C ILE A 521 -5.10 -8.16 21.03
N ALA A 522 -4.38 -8.12 22.16
CA ALA A 522 -4.92 -8.48 23.48
C ALA A 522 -6.13 -7.61 23.84
N ALA A 523 -6.05 -6.30 23.59
CA ALA A 523 -7.15 -5.38 23.82
C ALA A 523 -8.37 -5.69 22.94
N ALA A 524 -8.16 -6.09 21.67
CA ALA A 524 -9.24 -6.51 20.78
C ALA A 524 -9.89 -7.81 21.27
N CYS A 525 -9.10 -8.84 21.61
CA CYS A 525 -9.59 -10.11 22.17
C CYS A 525 -10.37 -9.90 23.47
N ALA A 526 -9.89 -9.01 24.35
CA ALA A 526 -10.60 -8.68 25.61
C ALA A 526 -11.98 -8.02 25.37
N ARG A 527 -12.20 -7.40 24.21
CA ARG A 527 -13.52 -6.88 23.77
C ARG A 527 -14.40 -7.95 23.11
N GLY A 528 -13.90 -9.18 22.96
CA GLY A 528 -14.61 -10.28 22.31
C GLY A 528 -14.39 -10.36 20.80
N VAL A 529 -13.42 -9.66 20.25
CA VAL A 529 -13.05 -9.76 18.83
C VAL A 529 -12.26 -11.06 18.60
N GLU A 530 -12.65 -11.87 17.62
CA GLU A 530 -11.92 -13.06 17.23
C GLU A 530 -10.72 -12.65 16.37
N VAL A 531 -9.51 -12.76 16.91
CA VAL A 531 -8.27 -12.44 16.16
C VAL A 531 -7.60 -13.71 15.69
N LYS A 532 -7.43 -13.85 14.39
CA LYS A 532 -6.80 -15.00 13.72
C LYS A 532 -5.53 -14.58 12.99
N ILE A 533 -4.50 -15.38 13.07
CA ILE A 533 -3.23 -15.18 12.36
C ILE A 533 -2.99 -16.36 11.43
N ILE A 534 -2.75 -16.09 10.14
CA ILE A 534 -2.28 -17.06 9.16
C ILE A 534 -0.82 -16.76 8.85
N THR A 535 0.06 -17.73 9.02
CA THR A 535 1.48 -17.60 8.69
C THR A 535 2.06 -18.92 8.21
N ASN A 536 3.31 -18.92 7.74
CA ASN A 536 3.95 -20.15 7.31
C ASN A 536 4.28 -21.09 8.49
N SER A 537 4.17 -22.42 8.24
CA SER A 537 4.86 -23.41 9.06
C SER A 537 6.38 -23.30 8.84
N ILE A 538 7.17 -24.05 9.62
CA ILE A 538 8.63 -24.14 9.38
C ILE A 538 8.91 -24.73 7.99
N GLU A 539 8.11 -25.70 7.59
CA GLU A 539 8.28 -26.48 6.36
C GLU A 539 7.89 -25.69 5.10
N SER A 540 6.85 -24.85 5.19
CA SER A 540 6.41 -24.03 4.07
C SER A 540 7.15 -22.69 3.95
N ASN A 541 7.95 -22.34 4.95
CA ASN A 541 8.66 -21.06 4.99
C ASN A 541 9.93 -21.12 4.11
N ASN A 542 10.06 -20.20 3.17
CA ASN A 542 11.29 -20.05 2.37
C ASN A 542 12.50 -19.62 3.21
N HIS A 543 12.26 -19.08 4.43
CA HIS A 543 13.26 -18.81 5.48
C HIS A 543 12.90 -19.53 6.77
N PRO A 544 13.23 -20.83 6.94
CA PRO A 544 12.89 -21.60 8.15
C PRO A 544 13.37 -20.96 9.45
N SER A 545 14.50 -20.24 9.42
CA SER A 545 14.99 -19.44 10.56
C SER A 545 14.01 -18.36 11.02
N GLY A 546 13.35 -17.67 10.06
CA GLY A 546 12.28 -16.73 10.35
C GLY A 546 11.05 -17.40 10.98
N GLY A 547 10.72 -18.62 10.54
CA GLY A 547 9.68 -19.44 11.17
C GLY A 547 10.00 -19.78 12.61
N TRP A 548 11.24 -20.16 12.93
CA TRP A 548 11.67 -20.41 14.32
C TRP A 548 11.61 -19.14 15.18
N ALA A 549 12.05 -17.99 14.65
CA ALA A 549 11.97 -16.72 15.35
C ALA A 549 10.49 -16.30 15.60
N GLY A 550 9.59 -16.56 14.64
CA GLY A 550 8.16 -16.30 14.79
C GLY A 550 7.51 -17.12 15.91
N ARG A 551 7.84 -18.41 15.99
CA ARG A 551 7.27 -19.32 17.01
C ARG A 551 7.61 -18.90 18.44
N GLU A 552 8.68 -18.15 18.65
CA GLU A 552 8.98 -17.59 19.98
C GLU A 552 7.87 -16.62 20.45
N SER A 553 7.24 -15.89 19.55
CA SER A 553 6.15 -14.96 19.88
C SER A 553 4.80 -15.64 20.11
N TYR A 554 4.61 -16.89 19.72
CA TYR A 554 3.30 -17.56 19.69
C TYR A 554 2.67 -17.66 21.08
N GLU A 555 3.44 -17.97 22.12
CA GLU A 555 2.89 -18.06 23.48
C GLU A 555 2.23 -16.74 23.91
N LYS A 556 2.90 -15.60 23.66
CA LYS A 556 2.35 -14.27 24.00
C LYS A 556 1.04 -14.00 23.27
N VAL A 557 1.00 -14.31 21.97
CA VAL A 557 -0.14 -14.06 21.09
C VAL A 557 -1.34 -14.94 21.45
N LEU A 558 -1.10 -16.24 21.71
CA LEU A 558 -2.15 -17.17 22.13
C LEU A 558 -2.68 -16.83 23.54
N ARG A 559 -1.82 -16.42 24.48
CA ARG A 559 -2.24 -15.93 25.81
C ARG A 559 -3.02 -14.62 25.73
N ALA A 560 -2.78 -13.80 24.70
CA ALA A 560 -3.56 -12.61 24.41
C ALA A 560 -4.99 -12.95 23.91
N GLY A 561 -5.28 -14.22 23.60
CA GLY A 561 -6.59 -14.69 23.15
C GLY A 561 -6.73 -14.84 21.63
N ALA A 562 -5.68 -14.56 20.87
CA ALA A 562 -5.68 -14.78 19.44
C ALA A 562 -5.46 -16.26 19.06
N ARG A 563 -5.81 -16.63 17.83
CA ARG A 563 -5.62 -17.98 17.28
C ARG A 563 -4.58 -17.95 16.16
N ILE A 564 -3.71 -18.96 16.08
CA ILE A 564 -2.62 -19.04 15.10
C ILE A 564 -2.84 -20.25 14.22
N PHE A 565 -2.72 -20.05 12.90
CA PHE A 565 -2.92 -21.05 11.86
C PHE A 565 -1.66 -21.09 10.97
N GLU A 566 -0.95 -22.21 10.99
CA GLU A 566 0.22 -22.42 10.13
C GLU A 566 -0.17 -23.07 8.81
N TRP A 567 0.21 -22.42 7.72
CA TRP A 567 0.09 -22.91 6.35
C TRP A 567 0.88 -24.22 6.16
N GLN A 568 0.24 -25.26 5.61
CA GLN A 568 0.80 -26.59 5.48
C GLN A 568 1.20 -26.98 4.05
N GLY A 569 1.07 -26.12 3.07
CA GLY A 569 1.47 -26.38 1.69
C GLY A 569 2.98 -26.52 1.52
N ALA A 570 3.41 -27.19 0.44
CA ALA A 570 4.82 -27.17 0.00
C ALA A 570 5.23 -25.77 -0.52
N GLN A 571 4.23 -25.01 -0.98
CA GLN A 571 4.43 -23.65 -1.45
C GLN A 571 4.48 -22.67 -0.27
N THR A 572 5.31 -21.67 -0.40
CA THR A 572 5.37 -20.57 0.58
C THR A 572 4.12 -19.70 0.48
N LEU A 573 3.49 -19.43 1.61
CA LEU A 573 2.51 -18.35 1.75
C LEU A 573 3.28 -17.03 1.87
N HIS A 574 3.20 -16.18 0.84
CA HIS A 574 3.91 -14.89 0.85
C HIS A 574 2.96 -13.68 0.90
N SER A 575 1.67 -13.89 0.90
CA SER A 575 0.63 -12.85 0.96
C SER A 575 0.66 -12.10 2.31
N LYS A 576 0.46 -10.79 2.26
CA LYS A 576 0.38 -9.90 3.40
C LYS A 576 -0.96 -9.15 3.32
N VAL A 577 -1.97 -9.77 3.90
CA VAL A 577 -3.36 -9.27 3.90
C VAL A 577 -3.88 -9.21 5.32
N SER A 578 -4.51 -8.10 5.69
CA SER A 578 -5.21 -8.04 6.97
C SER A 578 -6.66 -7.64 6.74
N LEU A 579 -7.59 -8.35 7.37
CA LEU A 579 -9.02 -8.10 7.29
C LEU A 579 -9.54 -7.67 8.67
N PHE A 580 -10.36 -6.63 8.70
CA PHE A 580 -10.95 -6.07 9.91
C PHE A 580 -12.47 -6.02 9.76
N ASP A 581 -13.18 -6.94 10.37
CA ASP A 581 -14.62 -7.18 10.18
C ASP A 581 -14.96 -7.19 8.66
N ASP A 582 -16.03 -6.52 8.27
CA ASP A 582 -16.36 -6.25 6.86
C ASP A 582 -16.10 -4.78 6.48
N PHE A 583 -15.48 -3.98 7.36
CA PHE A 583 -15.31 -2.55 7.06
C PHE A 583 -13.99 -2.21 6.39
N ALA A 584 -12.93 -3.00 6.59
CA ALA A 584 -11.62 -2.69 5.99
C ALA A 584 -10.82 -3.94 5.68
N VAL A 585 -10.01 -3.83 4.63
CA VAL A 585 -8.96 -4.79 4.30
C VAL A 585 -7.70 -4.05 3.88
N THR A 586 -6.54 -4.55 4.30
CA THR A 586 -5.24 -4.02 3.89
C THR A 586 -4.43 -5.08 3.17
N LEU A 587 -3.65 -4.66 2.19
CA LEU A 587 -2.64 -5.50 1.56
C LEU A 587 -1.46 -4.64 1.09
N GLY A 588 -0.29 -5.26 0.93
CA GLY A 588 0.91 -4.54 0.48
C GLY A 588 2.20 -5.30 0.68
N ALA A 589 3.26 -4.57 0.87
CA ALA A 589 4.58 -5.12 1.09
C ALA A 589 4.83 -5.52 2.56
N TYR A 590 4.17 -4.88 3.53
CA TYR A 590 4.44 -4.94 4.96
C TYR A 590 4.19 -6.33 5.56
N ASN A 591 5.26 -6.99 6.02
CA ASN A 591 5.15 -8.16 6.87
C ASN A 591 4.91 -7.75 8.33
N VAL A 592 4.15 -8.57 9.08
CA VAL A 592 3.99 -8.36 10.53
C VAL A 592 5.24 -8.87 11.25
N ASN A 593 6.38 -8.19 11.03
CA ASN A 593 7.65 -8.55 11.64
C ASN A 593 8.48 -7.33 12.05
N SER A 594 9.56 -7.58 12.82
CA SER A 594 10.42 -6.52 13.33
C SER A 594 11.16 -5.77 12.21
N ARG A 595 11.47 -6.43 11.11
CA ARG A 595 12.19 -5.84 9.99
C ARG A 595 11.35 -4.81 9.24
N SER A 596 10.14 -5.17 8.83
CA SER A 596 9.20 -4.25 8.18
C SER A 596 8.84 -3.06 9.07
N HIS A 597 8.81 -3.28 10.39
CA HIS A 597 8.51 -2.22 11.34
C HIS A 597 9.68 -1.25 11.56
N SER A 598 10.94 -1.71 11.57
CA SER A 598 12.07 -0.88 12.02
C SER A 598 13.15 -0.61 11.00
N SER A 599 13.14 -1.28 9.85
CA SER A 599 14.26 -1.24 8.92
C SER A 599 13.87 -1.02 7.47
N ASP A 600 12.81 -1.66 6.98
CA ASP A 600 12.45 -1.62 5.58
C ASP A 600 11.46 -0.47 5.28
N SER A 601 11.61 0.17 4.12
CA SER A 601 10.58 1.06 3.60
C SER A 601 9.47 0.22 3.00
N GLU A 602 8.25 0.43 3.47
CA GLU A 602 7.09 -0.41 3.18
C GLU A 602 5.92 0.42 2.63
N ASP A 603 4.99 -0.28 1.98
CA ASP A 603 3.72 0.27 1.54
C ASP A 603 2.57 -0.69 1.83
N VAL A 604 1.41 -0.11 2.10
CA VAL A 604 0.13 -0.82 2.25
C VAL A 604 -0.97 0.00 1.60
N ILE A 605 -1.82 -0.66 0.82
CA ILE A 605 -3.10 -0.12 0.40
C ILE A 605 -4.20 -0.67 1.32
N ALA A 606 -5.05 0.19 1.84
CA ALA A 606 -6.22 -0.16 2.62
C ALA A 606 -7.49 0.22 1.87
N PHE A 607 -8.49 -0.66 1.87
CA PHE A 607 -9.81 -0.41 1.32
C PHE A 607 -10.82 -0.37 2.47
N GLU A 608 -11.48 0.76 2.65
CA GLU A 608 -12.62 0.87 3.59
C GLU A 608 -13.93 0.64 2.81
N ASP A 609 -14.07 -0.58 2.27
CA ASP A 609 -15.20 -1.01 1.43
C ASP A 609 -15.61 -2.45 1.78
N PHE A 610 -16.87 -2.64 2.19
CA PHE A 610 -17.36 -3.94 2.61
C PHE A 610 -17.41 -4.98 1.46
N ARG A 611 -17.63 -4.54 0.21
CA ARG A 611 -17.66 -5.44 -0.97
C ARG A 611 -16.28 -6.06 -1.19
N VAL A 612 -15.26 -5.22 -1.09
CA VAL A 612 -13.86 -5.64 -1.18
C VAL A 612 -13.51 -6.56 0.00
N ALA A 613 -13.81 -6.13 1.24
CA ALA A 613 -13.51 -6.89 2.45
C ALA A 613 -14.15 -8.29 2.41
N ARG A 614 -15.40 -8.40 1.93
CA ARG A 614 -16.13 -9.66 1.82
C ARG A 614 -15.46 -10.65 0.86
N VAL A 615 -15.00 -10.17 -0.28
CA VAL A 615 -14.31 -11.04 -1.26
C VAL A 615 -12.94 -11.48 -0.74
N PHE A 616 -12.22 -10.58 -0.02
CA PHE A 616 -11.00 -10.97 0.67
C PHE A 616 -11.27 -12.01 1.76
N ARG A 617 -12.38 -11.91 2.49
CA ARG A 617 -12.81 -12.96 3.44
C ARG A 617 -12.98 -14.32 2.78
N GLN A 618 -13.63 -14.37 1.61
CA GLN A 618 -13.78 -15.62 0.85
C GLN A 618 -12.43 -16.21 0.41
N MET A 619 -11.49 -15.35 0.01
CA MET A 619 -10.13 -15.75 -0.31
C MET A 619 -9.42 -16.33 0.92
N LEU A 620 -9.46 -15.63 2.05
CA LEU A 620 -8.84 -16.06 3.31
C LEU A 620 -9.47 -17.37 3.83
N ALA A 621 -10.78 -17.57 3.66
CA ALA A 621 -11.44 -18.82 4.04
C ALA A 621 -10.87 -20.04 3.29
N ARG A 622 -10.52 -19.86 2.00
CA ARG A 622 -9.82 -20.91 1.23
C ARG A 622 -8.39 -21.12 1.74
N ASP A 623 -7.70 -20.07 2.13
CA ASP A 623 -6.36 -20.19 2.73
C ASP A 623 -6.41 -20.95 4.05
N PHE A 624 -7.42 -20.69 4.92
CA PHE A 624 -7.62 -21.45 6.16
C PHE A 624 -7.77 -22.96 5.94
N SER A 625 -8.40 -23.39 4.84
CA SER A 625 -8.56 -24.81 4.52
C SER A 625 -7.23 -25.55 4.34
N ARG A 626 -6.13 -24.81 4.16
CA ARG A 626 -4.76 -25.35 4.01
C ARG A 626 -3.91 -25.13 5.26
N CYS A 627 -4.49 -24.63 6.32
CA CYS A 627 -3.78 -24.33 7.55
C CYS A 627 -4.07 -25.35 8.64
N ARG A 628 -3.14 -25.48 9.56
CA ARG A 628 -3.30 -26.22 10.82
C ARG A 628 -3.28 -25.22 11.97
N GLU A 629 -4.28 -25.29 12.83
CA GLU A 629 -4.30 -24.48 14.05
C GLU A 629 -3.22 -24.94 15.04
N ILE A 630 -2.54 -24.00 15.67
CA ILE A 630 -1.53 -24.21 16.69
C ILE A 630 -2.13 -23.85 18.04
N THR A 631 -2.10 -24.81 18.97
CA THR A 631 -2.67 -24.61 20.31
C THR A 631 -1.63 -24.13 21.30
N LEU A 632 -2.09 -23.47 22.37
CA LEU A 632 -1.20 -23.04 23.48
C LEU A 632 -0.49 -24.23 24.12
N GLU A 633 -1.18 -25.37 24.28
CA GLU A 633 -0.61 -26.58 24.86
C GLU A 633 0.57 -27.11 24.00
N GLU A 634 0.41 -27.09 22.68
CA GLU A 634 1.47 -27.47 21.76
C GLU A 634 2.68 -26.55 21.90
N VAL A 635 2.48 -25.21 21.93
CA VAL A 635 3.56 -24.23 22.10
C VAL A 635 4.25 -24.41 23.47
N MET A 636 3.50 -24.64 24.52
CA MET A 636 4.08 -24.94 25.85
C MET A 636 4.89 -26.24 25.83
N SER A 637 4.52 -27.22 25.01
CA SER A 637 5.31 -28.44 24.83
C SER A 637 6.66 -28.15 24.16
N TRP A 638 6.66 -27.26 23.13
CA TRP A 638 7.92 -26.83 22.49
C TRP A 638 8.83 -26.08 23.46
N ASN A 639 8.27 -25.23 24.33
CA ASN A 639 9.03 -24.48 25.33
C ASN A 639 9.63 -25.39 26.42
N ARG A 640 9.08 -26.59 26.64
CA ARG A 640 9.66 -27.63 27.52
C ARG A 640 10.72 -28.48 26.83
N ASP A 641 10.72 -28.56 25.51
CA ASP A 641 11.75 -29.22 24.71
C ASP A 641 12.96 -28.28 24.60
N PHE A 642 14.05 -28.66 25.30
CA PHE A 642 15.28 -27.83 25.36
C PHE A 642 15.82 -27.48 23.96
N MET A 643 15.83 -28.43 23.03
CA MET A 643 16.39 -28.20 21.70
C MET A 643 15.51 -27.25 20.84
N LYS A 644 14.18 -27.40 20.93
CA LYS A 644 13.25 -26.51 20.23
C LYS A 644 13.29 -25.10 20.81
N LYS A 645 13.27 -24.99 22.13
CA LYS A 645 13.37 -23.72 22.83
C LYS A 645 14.68 -22.99 22.49
N ALA A 646 15.81 -23.70 22.57
CA ALA A 646 17.10 -23.11 22.19
C ALA A 646 17.16 -22.63 20.76
N ARG A 647 16.52 -23.33 19.81
CA ARG A 647 16.41 -22.85 18.42
C ARG A 647 15.55 -21.59 18.29
N MET A 648 14.39 -21.54 18.94
CA MET A 648 13.52 -20.36 18.92
C MET A 648 14.24 -19.14 19.50
N GLU A 649 14.85 -19.26 20.66
CA GLU A 649 15.62 -18.20 21.31
C GLU A 649 16.83 -17.76 20.46
N PHE A 650 17.57 -18.71 19.91
CA PHE A 650 18.72 -18.42 19.05
C PHE A 650 18.30 -17.59 17.82
N PHE A 651 17.29 -18.03 17.08
CA PHE A 651 16.85 -17.29 15.88
C PHE A 651 16.13 -15.98 16.23
N ASN A 652 15.50 -15.87 17.40
CA ASN A 652 14.93 -14.60 17.86
C ASN A 652 15.98 -13.52 18.13
N LEU A 653 17.22 -13.88 18.47
CA LEU A 653 18.33 -12.90 18.53
C LEU A 653 18.59 -12.20 17.19
N PHE A 654 18.24 -12.85 16.09
CA PHE A 654 18.42 -12.35 14.72
C PHE A 654 17.10 -11.89 14.07
N LYS A 655 16.03 -11.69 14.85
CA LYS A 655 14.70 -11.29 14.33
C LYS A 655 14.71 -10.01 13.49
N PHE A 656 15.70 -9.13 13.69
CA PHE A 656 15.90 -7.93 12.89
C PHE A 656 16.35 -8.22 11.45
N MET A 657 16.66 -9.48 11.13
CA MET A 657 17.02 -9.93 9.76
C MET A 657 15.81 -10.47 8.98
N PHE A 658 14.68 -10.69 9.65
CA PHE A 658 13.48 -11.32 9.09
C PHE A 658 12.29 -10.39 9.08
#